data_3498bb972669a821b292b2092c0c6c1c
#
_entry.id   3498bb972669a821b292b2092c0c6c1c
#
_cell.length_a   1.000
_cell.length_b   1.000
_cell.length_c   1.000
_cell.angle_alpha   90.00
_cell.angle_beta   90.00
_cell.angle_gamma   90.00
#
_symmetry.space_group_name_H-M   'P 1'
#
loop_
_entity.id
_entity.type
_entity.pdbx_description
1 polymer ?
#
loop_
_entity_poly.entity_id
_entity_poly.type
_entity_poly.pdbx_seq_one_letter_code
_entity_poly.pdbx_strand_id
1 'polypeptide(L)'
;MKRSTNQEKFLDTLIRLNTKIEELGKINILNNHIYSEYFFRDLLNIVYGYSLENHNKKQKNAPAFDLIDNTNKIIIQVTATCKKQKIEDTLKKEYLTNKMEEGYRLKFIFIGNQNNNIKNKNFSNPHNILFDSKKDIILTQDLCEEFLNLNINKQDHAIELLKKELSPLLFEDSLSYLKEEFINEKLEFNISNLASRYTANNDVDTINNKIIEGISITNNFKYTNISYLKELKGYIENDILDKMKSKYAKNIYLNFKKIFSNLEQSVNNYLELEEEFEEKKKYLSEIYELIDEINIDPYIFLTEHNECNIYKISENEKLELQTYMSKIEKVLLKYQTYLKETCKECLFYPYLLVQGEAGIGKSHLLAHLSKKLRDENHIIYLFLGQFFTKNEDPWHQILNDLEVTNSVDNFLRSISNKAKETKKRAFIIIDALNEGEGKRLWGNYFQSFINHIKKYSNIALIFSIRTPFEDVILPKNAIQDNNIVVFQHEGFSKEENYNPIVSFCDFYGLELPKLPILNPEFNNPLFLKLMCEYCVNKFKEFDQTISVAELFTNVLKTVNINLSKEDKFDFDKNINVVQKVIKGLVELMNDSEFNQLNYEESYTVVNNIAKEYVQKSNRFLEALIDENILIKNTGYKGEMIIYFSYERMGDYFLSEYLLEKYRNVDKRDLVTKLQSDEKVTRYFQKEDDLSYNRGLINELFIKLANEFNIELFEVFPQFKNNYNMIYSFINSLVWRKDGSISKHTKCYISDNVIPYDAFRNNFLDVLLIKM
;
A
#
# COMPACT_ATOMS: atom_id res chain seq x y z
N MET A 1 1.53 21.45 27.17
CA MET A 1 2.99 21.48 27.48
C MET A 1 3.48 20.04 27.72
N LYS A 2 4.68 19.65 27.23
CA LYS A 2 5.19 18.27 27.35
C LYS A 2 5.12 17.68 28.79
N ARG A 3 5.40 18.47 29.82
CA ARG A 3 5.29 18.02 31.22
C ARG A 3 3.86 17.62 31.62
N SER A 4 2.84 18.39 31.22
CA SER A 4 1.43 18.06 31.50
C SER A 4 1.04 16.76 30.82
N THR A 5 1.39 16.58 29.54
CA THR A 5 1.13 15.35 28.80
C THR A 5 1.86 14.14 29.40
N ASN A 6 3.10 14.34 29.87
CA ASN A 6 3.86 13.28 30.54
C ASN A 6 3.21 12.88 31.87
N GLN A 7 2.73 13.85 32.63
CA GLN A 7 2.02 13.59 33.89
C GLN A 7 0.73 12.80 33.69
N GLU A 8 -0.09 13.19 32.72
CA GLU A 8 -1.33 12.48 32.39
C GLU A 8 -1.03 11.04 32.00
N LYS A 9 -0.06 10.83 31.11
CA LYS A 9 0.37 9.48 30.68
C LYS A 9 0.88 8.64 31.85
N PHE A 10 1.69 9.21 32.73
CA PHE A 10 2.25 8.50 33.88
C PHE A 10 1.16 8.10 34.88
N LEU A 11 0.28 9.02 35.25
CA LEU A 11 -0.83 8.76 36.18
C LEU A 11 -1.81 7.73 35.62
N ASP A 12 -2.26 7.92 34.38
CA ASP A 12 -3.20 7.01 33.74
C ASP A 12 -2.66 5.57 33.66
N THR A 13 -1.38 5.43 33.29
CA THR A 13 -0.71 4.13 33.22
C THR A 13 -0.65 3.44 34.60
N LEU A 14 -0.31 4.18 35.65
CA LEU A 14 -0.27 3.62 37.03
C LEU A 14 -1.66 3.25 37.56
N ILE A 15 -2.70 4.03 37.26
CA ILE A 15 -4.09 3.71 37.64
C ILE A 15 -4.52 2.41 36.98
N ARG A 16 -4.27 2.26 35.68
CA ARG A 16 -4.59 1.01 34.95
C ARG A 16 -3.84 -0.20 35.49
N LEU A 17 -2.54 -0.03 35.81
CA LEU A 17 -1.74 -1.08 36.44
C LEU A 17 -2.35 -1.52 37.76
N ASN A 18 -2.75 -0.58 38.63
CA ASN A 18 -3.36 -0.88 39.91
C ASN A 18 -4.68 -1.65 39.77
N THR A 19 -5.53 -1.22 38.82
CA THR A 19 -6.79 -1.91 38.51
C THR A 19 -6.54 -3.33 38.05
N LYS A 20 -5.57 -3.54 37.15
CA LYS A 20 -5.21 -4.87 36.62
C LYS A 20 -4.64 -5.80 37.70
N ILE A 21 -3.77 -5.27 38.59
CA ILE A 21 -3.24 -6.04 39.73
C ILE A 21 -4.37 -6.47 40.68
N GLU A 22 -5.36 -5.63 40.91
CA GLU A 22 -6.53 -5.96 41.72
C GLU A 22 -7.37 -7.08 41.11
N GLU A 23 -7.62 -7.01 39.79
CA GLU A 23 -8.34 -8.04 39.04
C GLU A 23 -7.61 -9.39 39.03
N LEU A 24 -6.31 -9.38 38.74
CA LEU A 24 -5.46 -10.59 38.70
C LEU A 24 -5.26 -11.18 40.11
N GLY A 25 -5.25 -10.34 41.15
CA GLY A 25 -5.20 -10.79 42.55
C GLY A 25 -6.43 -11.62 42.94
N LYS A 26 -7.60 -11.36 42.35
CA LYS A 26 -8.84 -12.15 42.55
C LYS A 26 -8.76 -13.55 41.93
N ILE A 27 -7.85 -13.77 40.96
CA ILE A 27 -7.71 -15.03 40.22
C ILE A 27 -6.53 -15.89 40.73
N ASN A 28 -5.83 -15.48 41.79
CA ASN A 28 -4.69 -16.20 42.41
C ASN A 28 -3.49 -16.49 41.48
N ILE A 29 -3.16 -15.61 40.54
CA ILE A 29 -1.99 -15.74 39.65
C ILE A 29 -0.75 -15.20 40.38
N LEU A 30 -0.08 -16.06 41.16
CA LEU A 30 1.10 -15.74 42.00
C LEU A 30 2.34 -15.24 41.25
N ASN A 31 2.48 -15.56 39.97
CA ASN A 31 3.68 -15.19 39.21
C ASN A 31 3.84 -13.68 38.97
N ASN A 32 2.74 -12.91 39.00
CA ASN A 32 2.80 -11.47 38.78
C ASN A 32 3.40 -10.67 39.94
N HIS A 33 3.45 -11.23 41.16
CA HIS A 33 4.06 -10.54 42.31
C HIS A 33 5.57 -10.39 42.15
N ILE A 34 6.27 -11.41 41.64
CA ILE A 34 7.73 -11.37 41.44
C ILE A 34 8.12 -10.34 40.36
N TYR A 35 7.34 -10.29 39.26
CA TYR A 35 7.57 -9.30 38.19
C TYR A 35 7.30 -7.86 38.67
N SER A 36 6.29 -7.67 39.53
CA SER A 36 5.99 -6.38 40.12
C SER A 36 7.14 -5.83 40.97
N GLU A 37 7.90 -6.67 41.69
CA GLU A 37 9.05 -6.26 42.48
C GLU A 37 10.16 -5.69 41.58
N TYR A 38 10.47 -6.34 40.44
CA TYR A 38 11.49 -5.86 39.50
C TYR A 38 11.07 -4.54 38.85
N PHE A 39 9.84 -4.44 38.42
CA PHE A 39 9.29 -3.22 37.83
C PHE A 39 9.33 -2.05 38.82
N PHE A 40 8.84 -2.22 40.04
CA PHE A 40 8.86 -1.13 41.03
C PHE A 40 10.26 -0.78 41.52
N ARG A 41 11.20 -1.73 41.55
CA ARG A 41 12.61 -1.44 41.75
C ARG A 41 13.11 -0.39 40.74
N ASP A 42 12.91 -0.64 39.45
CA ASP A 42 13.42 0.21 38.39
C ASP A 42 12.68 1.56 38.34
N LEU A 43 11.37 1.55 38.53
CA LEU A 43 10.57 2.78 38.61
C LEU A 43 10.99 3.67 39.79
N LEU A 44 11.16 3.11 40.99
CA LEU A 44 11.58 3.86 42.19
C LEU A 44 13.01 4.40 42.06
N ASN A 45 13.90 3.65 41.41
CA ASN A 45 15.25 4.12 41.11
C ASN A 45 15.23 5.36 40.21
N ILE A 46 14.32 5.42 39.22
CA ILE A 46 14.18 6.60 38.35
C ILE A 46 13.52 7.76 39.09
N VAL A 47 12.38 7.49 39.77
CA VAL A 47 11.52 8.54 40.37
C VAL A 47 12.15 9.15 41.61
N TYR A 48 12.65 8.34 42.53
CA TYR A 48 13.26 8.79 43.77
C TYR A 48 14.79 8.92 43.76
N GLY A 49 15.43 8.41 42.67
CA GLY A 49 16.88 8.39 42.58
C GLY A 49 17.53 7.39 43.54
N TYR A 50 16.82 6.31 43.89
CA TYR A 50 17.34 5.22 44.71
C TYR A 50 18.30 4.32 43.94
N SER A 51 19.01 3.46 44.66
CA SER A 51 19.85 2.37 44.11
C SER A 51 19.38 1.02 44.65
N LEU A 52 18.08 0.74 44.43
CA LEU A 52 17.41 -0.45 44.93
C LEU A 52 17.88 -1.72 44.19
N GLU A 53 18.11 -2.77 44.93
CA GLU A 53 18.32 -4.15 44.46
C GLU A 53 17.21 -5.06 44.98
N ASN A 54 16.88 -6.13 44.24
CA ASN A 54 15.92 -7.13 44.71
C ASN A 54 16.58 -8.04 45.74
N HIS A 55 16.03 -8.05 46.97
CA HIS A 55 16.59 -8.83 48.11
C HIS A 55 16.32 -10.34 47.97
N ASN A 56 15.19 -10.73 47.35
CA ASN A 56 14.81 -12.12 47.12
C ASN A 56 15.76 -12.89 46.20
N LYS A 57 16.63 -12.21 45.46
CA LYS A 57 17.69 -12.81 44.65
C LYS A 57 18.82 -13.41 45.52
N LYS A 58 19.10 -12.83 46.69
CA LYS A 58 20.18 -13.26 47.60
C LYS A 58 19.71 -14.27 48.64
N GLN A 59 18.40 -14.24 48.99
CA GLN A 59 17.82 -15.14 50.00
C GLN A 59 16.34 -15.46 49.62
N LYS A 60 16.12 -16.69 49.14
CA LYS A 60 14.73 -17.12 48.77
C LYS A 60 13.80 -17.02 50.00
N ASN A 61 12.69 -16.29 49.84
CA ASN A 61 11.69 -16.03 50.88
C ASN A 61 12.21 -15.18 52.09
N ALA A 62 12.94 -14.09 51.84
CA ALA A 62 13.30 -13.13 52.88
C ALA A 62 12.04 -12.60 53.57
N PRO A 63 11.93 -12.65 54.90
CA PRO A 63 10.61 -12.63 55.54
C PRO A 63 10.01 -11.22 55.76
N ALA A 64 10.64 -10.10 55.31
CA ALA A 64 10.21 -8.80 55.78
C ALA A 64 10.15 -7.68 54.72
N PHE A 65 10.93 -7.71 53.66
CA PHE A 65 10.97 -6.69 52.63
C PHE A 65 11.51 -7.28 51.32
N ASP A 66 11.21 -6.63 50.18
CA ASP A 66 11.47 -7.12 48.85
C ASP A 66 12.70 -6.44 48.20
N LEU A 67 12.83 -5.12 48.43
CA LEU A 67 13.87 -4.29 47.84
C LEU A 67 14.76 -3.64 48.91
N ILE A 68 16.06 -3.49 48.59
CA ILE A 68 17.06 -2.90 49.49
C ILE A 68 17.94 -1.90 48.74
N ASP A 69 18.16 -0.74 49.31
CA ASP A 69 19.15 0.27 48.91
C ASP A 69 20.21 0.39 50.01
N ASN A 70 21.39 -0.13 49.76
CA ASN A 70 22.48 -0.09 50.73
C ASN A 70 23.12 1.30 50.86
N THR A 71 23.00 2.13 49.83
CA THR A 71 23.57 3.48 49.79
C THR A 71 22.74 4.46 50.61
N ASN A 72 21.42 4.44 50.38
CA ASN A 72 20.49 5.34 51.05
C ASN A 72 19.94 4.75 52.37
N LYS A 73 20.32 3.53 52.71
CA LYS A 73 19.84 2.80 53.90
C LYS A 73 18.29 2.68 53.92
N ILE A 74 17.72 2.22 52.81
CA ILE A 74 16.26 2.10 52.66
C ILE A 74 15.94 0.64 52.32
N ILE A 75 14.92 0.11 52.99
CA ILE A 75 14.29 -1.19 52.66
C ILE A 75 12.82 -0.95 52.31
N ILE A 76 12.32 -1.66 51.27
CA ILE A 76 10.94 -1.44 50.76
C ILE A 76 10.22 -2.77 50.69
N GLN A 77 9.01 -2.80 51.25
CA GLN A 77 8.03 -3.86 51.05
C GLN A 77 7.08 -3.47 49.93
N VAL A 78 7.03 -4.27 48.87
CA VAL A 78 6.05 -4.12 47.77
C VAL A 78 4.85 -5.00 48.07
N THR A 79 3.63 -4.45 48.05
CA THR A 79 2.44 -5.23 48.41
C THR A 79 1.17 -4.72 47.73
N ALA A 80 0.34 -5.65 47.25
CA ALA A 80 -0.98 -5.37 46.71
C ALA A 80 -2.07 -5.16 47.82
N THR A 81 -1.75 -5.51 49.08
CA THR A 81 -2.71 -5.46 50.19
C THR A 81 -2.57 -4.19 51.02
N CYS A 82 -3.35 -3.16 50.72
CA CYS A 82 -3.36 -1.88 51.45
C CYS A 82 -4.22 -1.97 52.70
N LYS A 83 -3.83 -2.82 53.71
CA LYS A 83 -4.50 -3.01 54.99
C LYS A 83 -3.59 -2.69 56.15
N LYS A 84 -4.17 -2.11 57.25
CA LYS A 84 -3.43 -1.85 58.48
C LYS A 84 -2.71 -3.09 59.01
N GLN A 85 -3.41 -4.24 59.02
CA GLN A 85 -2.87 -5.50 59.49
C GLN A 85 -1.57 -5.89 58.77
N LYS A 86 -1.48 -5.69 57.44
CA LYS A 86 -0.27 -6.04 56.65
C LYS A 86 0.97 -5.20 57.11
N ILE A 87 0.78 -3.95 57.42
CA ILE A 87 1.86 -3.09 57.95
C ILE A 87 2.27 -3.56 59.33
N GLU A 88 1.31 -3.78 60.23
CA GLU A 88 1.59 -4.23 61.60
C GLU A 88 2.27 -5.62 61.65
N ASP A 89 1.85 -6.54 60.80
CA ASP A 89 2.47 -7.86 60.69
C ASP A 89 3.92 -7.79 60.19
N THR A 90 4.23 -6.81 59.31
CA THR A 90 5.60 -6.54 58.92
C THR A 90 6.41 -5.91 60.03
N LEU A 91 5.86 -4.89 60.71
CA LEU A 91 6.54 -4.19 61.86
C LEU A 91 6.81 -5.14 63.06
N LYS A 92 6.09 -6.25 63.20
CA LYS A 92 6.28 -7.26 64.26
C LYS A 92 7.44 -8.23 63.97
N LYS A 93 8.03 -8.16 62.79
CA LYS A 93 9.08 -9.13 62.41
C LYS A 93 10.41 -8.77 63.05
N GLU A 94 10.92 -9.66 63.92
CA GLU A 94 12.18 -9.48 64.66
C GLU A 94 13.38 -9.29 63.72
N TYR A 95 13.34 -9.88 62.53
CA TYR A 95 14.38 -9.74 61.48
C TYR A 95 14.67 -8.25 61.12
N LEU A 96 13.70 -7.35 61.25
CA LEU A 96 13.87 -5.94 60.97
C LEU A 96 14.72 -5.19 62.00
N THR A 97 14.81 -5.67 63.26
CA THR A 97 15.63 -5.02 64.32
C THR A 97 17.09 -4.94 63.93
N ASN A 98 17.64 -6.00 63.36
CA ASN A 98 19.04 -6.01 62.91
C ASN A 98 19.28 -4.96 61.82
N LYS A 99 18.28 -4.78 60.89
CA LYS A 99 18.39 -3.77 59.86
C LYS A 99 18.25 -2.35 60.40
N MET A 100 17.48 -2.15 61.44
CA MET A 100 17.37 -0.83 62.11
C MET A 100 18.68 -0.47 62.82
N GLU A 101 19.36 -1.41 63.45
CA GLU A 101 20.69 -1.23 64.05
C GLU A 101 21.74 -0.86 63.00
N GLU A 102 21.59 -1.35 61.75
CA GLU A 102 22.39 -0.94 60.61
C GLU A 102 22.00 0.44 60.02
N GLY A 103 20.96 1.08 60.58
CA GLY A 103 20.48 2.40 60.18
C GLY A 103 19.51 2.46 58.99
N TYR A 104 18.89 1.31 58.64
CA TYR A 104 17.90 1.26 57.55
C TYR A 104 16.55 1.82 58.00
N ARG A 105 15.82 2.42 57.00
CA ARG A 105 14.44 2.91 57.15
C ARG A 105 13.49 2.05 56.32
N LEU A 106 12.40 1.59 56.91
CA LEU A 106 11.41 0.78 56.26
C LEU A 106 10.35 1.67 55.55
N LYS A 107 10.12 1.35 54.25
CA LYS A 107 9.05 1.94 53.45
C LYS A 107 8.13 0.89 52.90
N PHE A 108 6.88 1.28 52.62
CA PHE A 108 5.89 0.44 51.94
C PHE A 108 5.48 1.10 50.63
N ILE A 109 5.42 0.31 49.55
CA ILE A 109 4.73 0.73 48.34
C ILE A 109 3.52 -0.16 48.12
N PHE A 110 2.35 0.46 48.01
CA PHE A 110 1.09 -0.23 47.73
C PHE A 110 0.78 -0.19 46.25
N ILE A 111 0.47 -1.37 45.69
CA ILE A 111 0.09 -1.62 44.31
C ILE A 111 -1.31 -2.24 44.30
N GLY A 112 -2.19 -1.83 43.37
CA GLY A 112 -3.59 -2.25 43.36
C GLY A 112 -4.51 -1.30 44.11
N ASN A 113 -5.53 -1.81 44.76
CA ASN A 113 -6.52 -0.97 45.47
C ASN A 113 -5.89 -0.20 46.64
N GLN A 114 -5.97 1.11 46.60
CA GLN A 114 -5.33 2.00 47.57
C GLN A 114 -6.36 2.75 48.41
N ASN A 115 -6.04 2.90 49.70
CA ASN A 115 -6.83 3.68 50.64
C ASN A 115 -5.97 4.80 51.19
N ASN A 116 -6.22 6.05 50.76
CA ASN A 116 -5.48 7.24 51.19
C ASN A 116 -5.52 7.48 52.69
N ASN A 117 -6.57 7.00 53.37
CA ASN A 117 -6.68 7.10 54.83
C ASN A 117 -5.70 6.19 55.60
N ILE A 118 -5.00 5.28 54.90
CA ILE A 118 -4.01 4.40 55.54
C ILE A 118 -2.90 5.19 56.26
N LYS A 119 -2.46 6.33 55.69
CA LYS A 119 -1.41 7.19 56.24
C LYS A 119 -1.80 7.84 57.54
N ASN A 120 -3.09 7.99 57.83
CA ASN A 120 -3.63 8.63 59.05
C ASN A 120 -3.89 7.63 60.17
N LYS A 121 -3.61 6.33 59.99
CA LYS A 121 -3.81 5.31 61.00
C LYS A 121 -2.61 5.20 61.93
N ASN A 122 -2.89 4.86 63.20
CA ASN A 122 -1.86 4.50 64.15
C ASN A 122 -1.53 3.00 64.00
N PHE A 123 -0.25 2.66 64.02
CA PHE A 123 0.23 1.29 63.82
C PHE A 123 0.93 0.78 65.08
N SER A 124 0.68 -0.50 65.41
CA SER A 124 1.42 -1.21 66.43
C SER A 124 2.83 -1.49 65.93
N ASN A 125 3.85 -1.00 66.65
CA ASN A 125 5.25 -1.10 66.32
C ASN A 125 6.09 -1.57 67.54
N PRO A 126 5.98 -2.86 67.89
CA PRO A 126 6.52 -3.41 69.14
C PRO A 126 8.06 -3.37 69.20
N HIS A 127 8.72 -3.32 68.03
CA HIS A 127 10.20 -3.33 67.93
C HIS A 127 10.78 -1.95 67.68
N ASN A 128 9.98 -0.86 67.81
CA ASN A 128 10.41 0.53 67.54
C ASN A 128 11.09 0.72 66.18
N ILE A 129 10.62 0.00 65.16
CA ILE A 129 11.15 0.11 63.79
C ILE A 129 11.01 1.56 63.32
N LEU A 130 12.03 2.13 62.70
CA LEU A 130 12.01 3.49 62.14
C LEU A 130 11.05 3.57 60.97
N PHE A 131 9.80 4.04 61.29
CA PHE A 131 8.70 4.09 60.35
C PHE A 131 7.77 5.27 60.70
N ASP A 132 7.50 6.13 59.70
CA ASP A 132 6.54 7.24 59.77
C ASP A 132 5.47 7.00 58.69
N SER A 133 4.23 6.73 59.09
CA SER A 133 3.15 6.41 58.15
C SER A 133 2.90 7.49 57.07
N LYS A 134 3.19 8.76 57.37
CA LYS A 134 3.01 9.86 56.41
C LYS A 134 4.11 9.93 55.36
N LYS A 135 5.33 9.53 55.71
CA LYS A 135 6.52 9.65 54.87
C LYS A 135 6.96 8.31 54.24
N ASP A 136 6.63 7.19 54.87
CA ASP A 136 7.15 5.86 54.49
C ASP A 136 6.11 4.98 53.82
N ILE A 137 4.86 5.44 53.69
CA ILE A 137 3.85 4.80 52.84
C ILE A 137 3.81 5.56 51.51
N ILE A 138 4.15 4.86 50.45
CA ILE A 138 4.15 5.37 49.07
C ILE A 138 2.92 4.84 48.37
N LEU A 139 2.04 5.74 47.93
CA LEU A 139 0.87 5.49 47.10
C LEU A 139 1.10 6.02 45.69
N THR A 140 0.21 5.71 44.75
CA THR A 140 0.27 6.18 43.35
C THR A 140 0.33 7.72 43.28
N GLN A 141 -0.40 8.41 44.15
CA GLN A 141 -0.38 9.87 44.20
C GLN A 141 1.02 10.39 44.54
N ASP A 142 1.71 9.76 45.51
CA ASP A 142 3.07 10.21 45.92
C ASP A 142 4.07 10.01 44.79
N LEU A 143 3.93 8.88 44.03
CA LEU A 143 4.75 8.65 42.84
C LEU A 143 4.53 9.72 41.76
N CYS A 144 3.28 10.17 41.56
CA CYS A 144 2.96 11.21 40.60
C CYS A 144 3.49 12.59 41.02
N GLU A 145 3.45 12.91 42.32
CA GLU A 145 4.00 14.16 42.87
C GLU A 145 5.53 14.19 42.67
N GLU A 146 6.23 13.12 42.99
CA GLU A 146 7.67 13.04 42.77
C GLU A 146 8.07 13.04 41.29
N PHE A 147 7.28 12.36 40.46
CA PHE A 147 7.49 12.38 39.00
C PHE A 147 7.44 13.78 38.40
N LEU A 148 6.55 14.67 38.91
CA LEU A 148 6.46 16.07 38.49
C LEU A 148 7.74 16.86 38.77
N ASN A 149 8.44 16.55 39.86
CA ASN A 149 9.67 17.20 40.28
C ASN A 149 10.88 16.80 39.42
N LEU A 150 10.77 15.74 38.61
CA LEU A 150 11.82 15.26 37.72
C LEU A 150 12.08 16.23 36.55
N ASN A 151 13.33 16.25 36.10
CA ASN A 151 13.61 16.87 34.79
C ASN A 151 12.98 16.07 33.66
N ILE A 152 12.80 16.72 32.49
CA ILE A 152 12.12 16.14 31.33
C ILE A 152 12.73 14.81 30.87
N ASN A 153 14.06 14.67 30.87
CA ASN A 153 14.74 13.44 30.44
C ASN A 153 14.43 12.25 31.36
N LYS A 154 14.37 12.48 32.67
CA LYS A 154 13.99 11.44 33.63
C LYS A 154 12.49 11.12 33.54
N GLN A 155 11.63 12.10 33.26
CA GLN A 155 10.20 11.86 32.98
C GLN A 155 10.04 10.97 31.74
N ASP A 156 10.73 11.29 30.65
CA ASP A 156 10.70 10.51 29.42
C ASP A 156 11.20 9.07 29.67
N HIS A 157 12.28 8.89 30.45
CA HIS A 157 12.81 7.57 30.79
C HIS A 157 11.83 6.76 31.67
N ALA A 158 11.15 7.38 32.63
CA ALA A 158 10.13 6.70 33.42
C ALA A 158 8.93 6.26 32.56
N ILE A 159 8.47 7.11 31.63
CA ILE A 159 7.41 6.75 30.68
C ILE A 159 7.86 5.62 29.74
N GLU A 160 9.09 5.65 29.29
CA GLU A 160 9.64 4.58 28.45
C GLU A 160 9.69 3.24 29.18
N LEU A 161 10.09 3.24 30.47
CA LEU A 161 10.02 2.06 31.33
C LEU A 161 8.58 1.54 31.44
N LEU A 162 7.61 2.42 31.74
CA LEU A 162 6.20 2.07 31.83
C LEU A 162 5.72 1.41 30.51
N LYS A 163 6.07 1.99 29.38
CA LYS A 163 5.70 1.46 28.06
C LYS A 163 6.31 0.07 27.82
N LYS A 164 7.59 -0.13 28.11
CA LYS A 164 8.28 -1.39 27.85
C LYS A 164 7.80 -2.54 28.76
N GLU A 165 7.59 -2.25 30.02
CA GLU A 165 7.26 -3.28 31.01
C GLU A 165 5.77 -3.57 31.12
N LEU A 166 4.90 -2.56 30.94
CA LEU A 166 3.48 -2.68 31.16
C LEU A 166 2.66 -2.86 29.87
N SER A 167 3.29 -2.65 28.69
CA SER A 167 2.62 -2.89 27.41
C SER A 167 1.90 -4.26 27.33
N PRO A 168 2.44 -5.38 27.84
CA PRO A 168 1.73 -6.66 27.85
C PRO A 168 0.51 -6.73 28.81
N LEU A 169 0.48 -5.90 29.87
CA LEU A 169 -0.54 -5.94 30.93
C LEU A 169 -1.71 -4.98 30.68
N LEU A 170 -1.50 -3.95 29.86
CA LEU A 170 -2.49 -2.89 29.58
C LEU A 170 -3.28 -3.12 28.29
N PHE A 171 -3.29 -4.34 27.79
CA PHE A 171 -3.73 -4.72 26.44
C PHE A 171 -5.16 -4.35 26.05
N GLU A 172 -6.09 -4.15 26.97
CA GLU A 172 -7.49 -3.88 26.60
C GLU A 172 -7.75 -2.46 26.08
N ASP A 173 -6.95 -1.47 26.46
CA ASP A 173 -7.07 -0.09 25.94
C ASP A 173 -6.04 0.28 24.85
N SER A 174 -5.04 -0.58 24.63
CA SER A 174 -4.05 -0.41 23.56
C SER A 174 -4.58 -0.82 22.17
N LEU A 175 -5.84 -1.16 22.04
CA LEU A 175 -6.50 -1.58 20.80
C LEU A 175 -7.20 -0.40 20.09
N SER A 176 -6.81 0.84 20.38
CA SER A 176 -7.34 2.02 19.67
C SER A 176 -7.25 1.89 18.16
N TYR A 177 -6.17 1.28 17.67
CA TYR A 177 -5.97 1.00 16.25
C TYR A 177 -6.97 0.01 15.64
N LEU A 178 -7.71 -0.78 16.45
CA LEU A 178 -8.80 -1.67 15.99
C LEU A 178 -10.18 -1.01 16.05
N LYS A 179 -10.30 0.21 16.58
CA LYS A 179 -11.56 0.95 16.59
C LYS A 179 -11.85 1.44 15.16
N GLU A 180 -13.09 1.25 14.75
CA GLU A 180 -13.52 1.64 13.40
C GLU A 180 -13.29 3.13 13.12
N GLU A 181 -13.52 3.99 14.09
CA GLU A 181 -13.28 5.43 14.00
C GLU A 181 -11.81 5.75 13.69
N PHE A 182 -10.88 5.11 14.39
CA PHE A 182 -9.44 5.30 14.16
C PHE A 182 -9.01 4.79 12.78
N ILE A 183 -9.48 3.60 12.39
CA ILE A 183 -9.18 3.00 11.08
C ILE A 183 -9.69 3.92 9.97
N ASN A 184 -10.92 4.41 10.09
CA ASN A 184 -11.53 5.31 9.12
C ASN A 184 -10.80 6.67 9.05
N GLU A 185 -10.43 7.25 10.19
CA GLU A 185 -9.67 8.51 10.24
C GLU A 185 -8.30 8.37 9.55
N LYS A 186 -7.56 7.29 9.84
CA LYS A 186 -6.27 7.01 9.20
C LYS A 186 -6.42 6.73 7.70
N LEU A 187 -7.47 6.02 7.29
CA LEU A 187 -7.76 5.75 5.89
C LEU A 187 -8.05 7.07 5.13
N GLU A 188 -8.95 7.90 5.64
CA GLU A 188 -9.29 9.19 5.00
C GLU A 188 -8.08 10.15 4.98
N PHE A 189 -7.27 10.16 6.05
CA PHE A 189 -6.01 10.90 6.08
C PHE A 189 -5.07 10.47 4.95
N ASN A 190 -4.84 9.17 4.77
CA ASN A 190 -3.96 8.66 3.72
C ASN A 190 -4.54 8.87 2.32
N ILE A 191 -5.87 8.72 2.14
CA ILE A 191 -6.52 9.04 0.87
C ILE A 191 -6.39 10.54 0.54
N SER A 192 -6.55 11.43 1.52
CA SER A 192 -6.37 12.86 1.30
C SER A 192 -4.94 13.23 0.87
N ASN A 193 -3.94 12.51 1.37
CA ASN A 193 -2.54 12.68 0.97
C ASN A 193 -2.21 12.17 -0.44
N LEU A 194 -3.13 11.44 -1.09
CA LEU A 194 -2.99 11.13 -2.51
C LEU A 194 -3.24 12.37 -3.39
N ALA A 195 -3.90 13.40 -2.86
CA ALA A 195 -4.19 14.66 -3.55
C ALA A 195 -4.78 14.45 -4.97
N SER A 196 -4.13 14.98 -5.99
CA SER A 196 -4.58 14.85 -7.38
C SER A 196 -4.54 13.43 -7.96
N ARG A 197 -3.91 12.46 -7.25
CA ARG A 197 -3.88 11.05 -7.66
C ARG A 197 -5.20 10.32 -7.40
N TYR A 198 -6.08 10.89 -6.57
CA TYR A 198 -7.41 10.36 -6.31
C TYR A 198 -8.47 11.44 -6.52
N THR A 199 -9.46 11.15 -7.37
CA THR A 199 -10.62 12.01 -7.65
C THR A 199 -11.90 11.21 -7.40
N ALA A 200 -12.52 11.40 -6.25
CA ALA A 200 -13.69 10.65 -5.81
C ALA A 200 -14.90 10.73 -6.77
N ASN A 201 -15.00 11.81 -7.55
CA ASN A 201 -16.13 12.04 -8.45
C ASN A 201 -15.99 11.36 -9.83
N ASN A 202 -14.86 10.72 -10.10
CA ASN A 202 -14.55 10.03 -11.36
C ASN A 202 -14.42 8.52 -11.16
N ASP A 203 -15.12 7.96 -10.17
CA ASP A 203 -15.14 6.51 -9.95
C ASP A 203 -15.94 5.85 -11.09
N VAL A 204 -15.21 5.39 -12.10
CA VAL A 204 -15.76 4.55 -13.16
C VAL A 204 -15.63 3.09 -12.71
N ASP A 205 -16.76 2.39 -12.63
CA ASP A 205 -16.74 0.95 -12.40
C ASP A 205 -16.06 0.28 -13.60
N THR A 206 -14.81 -0.14 -13.38
CA THR A 206 -13.99 -0.78 -14.40
C THR A 206 -13.81 -2.27 -14.09
N ILE A 207 -13.38 -3.04 -15.10
CA ILE A 207 -12.99 -4.46 -14.93
C ILE A 207 -11.95 -4.60 -13.81
N ASN A 208 -11.07 -3.61 -13.65
CA ASN A 208 -10.05 -3.58 -12.61
C ASN A 208 -10.64 -3.67 -11.19
N ASN A 209 -11.88 -3.22 -10.98
CA ASN A 209 -12.54 -3.32 -9.69
C ASN A 209 -12.93 -4.76 -9.31
N LYS A 210 -12.99 -5.68 -10.27
CA LYS A 210 -13.30 -7.11 -10.02
C LYS A 210 -12.20 -7.84 -9.27
N ILE A 211 -10.97 -7.36 -9.32
CA ILE A 211 -9.83 -7.87 -8.52
C ILE A 211 -10.19 -8.07 -7.05
N ILE A 212 -10.94 -7.12 -6.50
CA ILE A 212 -11.33 -7.12 -5.11
C ILE A 212 -12.25 -8.30 -4.78
N GLU A 213 -13.05 -8.74 -5.74
CA GLU A 213 -14.05 -9.78 -5.53
C GLU A 213 -13.40 -11.09 -5.10
N GLY A 214 -12.30 -11.47 -5.73
CA GLY A 214 -11.55 -12.67 -5.38
C GLY A 214 -10.81 -12.53 -4.05
N ILE A 215 -10.09 -11.43 -3.82
CA ILE A 215 -9.27 -11.30 -2.61
C ILE A 215 -10.10 -11.06 -1.35
N SER A 216 -11.28 -10.43 -1.43
CA SER A 216 -12.17 -10.15 -0.30
C SER A 216 -13.34 -11.12 -0.17
N ILE A 217 -13.60 -11.93 -1.19
CA ILE A 217 -14.75 -12.86 -1.23
C ILE A 217 -16.06 -12.09 -1.04
N THR A 218 -16.28 -11.08 -1.88
CA THR A 218 -17.46 -10.22 -1.82
C THR A 218 -18.76 -11.01 -2.01
N ASN A 219 -19.88 -10.44 -1.60
CA ASN A 219 -21.19 -11.02 -1.89
C ASN A 219 -21.42 -11.13 -3.40
N ASN A 220 -20.96 -10.14 -4.18
CA ASN A 220 -21.05 -10.19 -5.63
C ASN A 220 -20.29 -11.38 -6.21
N PHE A 221 -19.07 -11.67 -5.72
CA PHE A 221 -18.30 -12.86 -6.09
C PHE A 221 -19.09 -14.14 -5.83
N LYS A 222 -19.73 -14.25 -4.66
CA LYS A 222 -20.56 -15.43 -4.31
C LYS A 222 -21.74 -15.57 -5.26
N TYR A 223 -22.54 -14.50 -5.45
CA TYR A 223 -23.71 -14.54 -6.31
C TYR A 223 -23.39 -14.81 -7.78
N THR A 224 -22.30 -14.26 -8.30
CA THR A 224 -21.88 -14.47 -9.68
C THR A 224 -21.46 -15.92 -9.90
N ASN A 225 -20.68 -16.51 -8.98
CA ASN A 225 -20.34 -17.93 -9.05
C ASN A 225 -21.60 -18.81 -9.05
N ILE A 226 -22.56 -18.53 -8.16
CA ILE A 226 -23.86 -19.26 -8.13
C ILE A 226 -24.61 -19.10 -9.45
N SER A 227 -24.61 -17.91 -10.04
CA SER A 227 -25.30 -17.65 -11.31
C SER A 227 -24.75 -18.51 -12.45
N TYR A 228 -23.40 -18.55 -12.62
CA TYR A 228 -22.79 -19.40 -13.63
C TYR A 228 -23.11 -20.87 -13.42
N LEU A 229 -23.07 -21.32 -12.19
CA LEU A 229 -23.38 -22.72 -11.86
C LEU A 229 -24.85 -23.10 -12.13
N LYS A 230 -25.78 -22.18 -11.81
CA LYS A 230 -27.22 -22.37 -12.12
C LYS A 230 -27.45 -22.39 -13.63
N GLU A 231 -26.78 -21.55 -14.41
CA GLU A 231 -26.88 -21.52 -15.85
C GLU A 231 -26.38 -22.83 -16.47
N LEU A 232 -25.21 -23.31 -16.05
CA LEU A 232 -24.67 -24.61 -16.45
C LEU A 232 -25.62 -25.76 -16.12
N LYS A 233 -26.14 -25.78 -14.90
CA LYS A 233 -27.12 -26.80 -14.46
C LYS A 233 -28.35 -26.79 -15.35
N GLY A 234 -28.89 -25.61 -15.67
CA GLY A 234 -30.06 -25.45 -16.53
C GLY A 234 -29.86 -26.08 -17.91
N TYR A 235 -28.72 -25.92 -18.54
CA TYR A 235 -28.41 -26.55 -19.81
C TYR A 235 -28.31 -28.07 -19.72
N ILE A 236 -27.78 -28.59 -18.64
CA ILE A 236 -27.59 -30.04 -18.45
C ILE A 236 -28.91 -30.76 -18.13
N GLU A 237 -29.70 -30.21 -17.22
CA GLU A 237 -30.96 -30.85 -16.78
C GLU A 237 -32.07 -30.71 -17.81
N ASN A 238 -32.28 -29.50 -18.35
CA ASN A 238 -33.45 -29.25 -19.20
C ASN A 238 -33.22 -29.58 -20.66
N ASP A 239 -32.02 -29.36 -21.18
CA ASP A 239 -31.76 -29.55 -22.61
C ASP A 239 -31.25 -30.96 -22.94
N ILE A 240 -30.36 -31.55 -22.14
CA ILE A 240 -29.79 -32.86 -22.44
C ILE A 240 -30.75 -33.98 -22.01
N LEU A 241 -31.40 -33.85 -20.84
CA LEU A 241 -32.27 -34.91 -20.30
C LEU A 241 -33.58 -35.06 -21.06
N ASP A 242 -34.26 -33.93 -21.34
CA ASP A 242 -35.61 -33.96 -21.91
C ASP A 242 -35.63 -34.29 -23.41
N LYS A 243 -34.53 -33.99 -24.12
CA LYS A 243 -34.49 -34.11 -25.57
C LYS A 243 -33.74 -35.35 -26.11
N MET A 244 -32.85 -35.96 -25.29
CA MET A 244 -32.10 -37.15 -25.71
C MET A 244 -32.80 -38.47 -25.35
N LYS A 245 -33.25 -39.21 -26.34
CA LYS A 245 -34.03 -40.43 -26.17
C LYS A 245 -33.17 -41.73 -26.16
N SER A 246 -31.90 -41.64 -26.58
CA SER A 246 -31.05 -42.86 -26.71
C SER A 246 -30.44 -43.26 -25.35
N LYS A 247 -30.20 -44.59 -25.17
CA LYS A 247 -29.53 -45.12 -23.98
C LYS A 247 -28.11 -44.57 -23.82
N TYR A 248 -27.45 -44.20 -24.91
CA TYR A 248 -26.08 -43.67 -24.91
C TYR A 248 -26.05 -42.19 -24.46
N ALA A 249 -26.99 -41.41 -24.92
CA ALA A 249 -27.14 -40.01 -24.44
C ALA A 249 -27.46 -39.94 -22.94
N LYS A 250 -28.21 -40.91 -22.39
CA LYS A 250 -28.43 -41.04 -20.95
C LYS A 250 -27.16 -41.36 -20.16
N ASN A 251 -26.24 -42.14 -20.69
CA ASN A 251 -24.96 -42.43 -20.01
C ASN A 251 -24.06 -41.19 -19.98
N ILE A 252 -23.98 -40.42 -21.05
CA ILE A 252 -23.28 -39.12 -21.08
C ILE A 252 -23.85 -38.18 -20.04
N TYR A 253 -25.18 -38.06 -19.99
CA TYR A 253 -25.88 -37.30 -18.99
C TYR A 253 -25.56 -37.74 -17.54
N LEU A 254 -25.51 -39.04 -17.27
CA LEU A 254 -25.22 -39.56 -15.92
C LEU A 254 -23.82 -39.21 -15.46
N ASN A 255 -22.82 -39.16 -16.35
CA ASN A 255 -21.48 -38.74 -16.00
C ASN A 255 -21.39 -37.24 -15.76
N PHE A 256 -22.00 -36.42 -16.62
CA PHE A 256 -22.14 -34.98 -16.35
C PHE A 256 -22.88 -34.71 -15.07
N LYS A 257 -23.98 -35.43 -14.83
CA LYS A 257 -24.75 -35.28 -13.59
C LYS A 257 -23.92 -35.57 -12.35
N LYS A 258 -23.02 -36.57 -12.38
CA LYS A 258 -22.15 -36.90 -11.27
C LYS A 258 -21.16 -35.76 -10.99
N ILE A 259 -20.47 -35.23 -11.98
CA ILE A 259 -19.51 -34.10 -11.83
C ILE A 259 -20.26 -32.86 -11.37
N PHE A 260 -21.43 -32.58 -11.95
CA PHE A 260 -22.25 -31.44 -11.58
C PHE A 260 -22.84 -31.56 -10.17
N SER A 261 -23.24 -32.75 -9.76
CA SER A 261 -23.70 -32.93 -8.37
C SER A 261 -22.57 -32.71 -7.37
N ASN A 262 -21.36 -33.12 -7.70
CA ASN A 262 -20.18 -32.83 -6.90
C ASN A 262 -19.88 -31.33 -6.86
N LEU A 263 -19.90 -30.67 -8.02
CA LEU A 263 -19.70 -29.22 -8.13
C LEU A 263 -20.78 -28.46 -7.35
N GLU A 264 -22.05 -28.81 -7.51
CA GLU A 264 -23.16 -28.21 -6.76
C GLU A 264 -23.00 -28.44 -5.26
N GLN A 265 -22.62 -29.64 -4.83
CA GLN A 265 -22.37 -29.96 -3.43
C GLN A 265 -21.20 -29.14 -2.86
N SER A 266 -20.08 -29.05 -3.58
CA SER A 266 -18.93 -28.25 -3.15
C SER A 266 -19.28 -26.75 -3.08
N VAL A 267 -20.09 -26.25 -4.02
CA VAL A 267 -20.58 -24.85 -3.98
C VAL A 267 -21.55 -24.64 -2.83
N ASN A 268 -22.51 -25.53 -2.62
CA ASN A 268 -23.45 -25.39 -1.49
C ASN A 268 -22.69 -25.48 -0.15
N ASN A 269 -21.77 -26.40 0.01
CA ASN A 269 -20.89 -26.47 1.17
C ASN A 269 -20.10 -25.18 1.37
N TYR A 270 -19.53 -24.60 0.30
CA TYR A 270 -18.86 -23.30 0.36
C TYR A 270 -19.78 -22.16 0.80
N LEU A 271 -21.03 -22.15 0.34
CA LEU A 271 -22.02 -21.12 0.65
C LEU A 271 -22.60 -21.25 2.06
N GLU A 272 -22.79 -22.48 2.53
CA GLU A 272 -23.32 -22.79 3.87
C GLU A 272 -22.27 -22.63 4.97
N LEU A 273 -20.98 -22.68 4.63
CA LEU A 273 -19.91 -22.45 5.59
C LEU A 273 -19.97 -21.02 6.12
N GLU A 274 -20.59 -20.85 7.25
CA GLU A 274 -20.51 -19.62 8.04
C GLU A 274 -19.14 -19.43 8.68
N GLU A 275 -18.35 -20.50 8.82
CA GLU A 275 -17.12 -20.55 9.59
C GLU A 275 -15.91 -20.96 8.75
N GLU A 276 -14.77 -20.72 9.28
CA GLU A 276 -13.38 -21.00 8.89
C GLU A 276 -12.97 -20.83 7.42
N PHE A 277 -12.13 -19.82 7.25
CA PHE A 277 -11.52 -19.43 5.98
C PHE A 277 -10.75 -20.58 5.30
N GLU A 278 -10.11 -21.48 6.08
CA GLU A 278 -9.36 -22.62 5.53
C GLU A 278 -10.29 -23.70 4.93
N GLU A 279 -11.47 -23.93 5.52
CA GLU A 279 -12.44 -24.85 4.94
C GLU A 279 -13.05 -24.27 3.65
N LYS A 280 -13.29 -22.96 3.59
CA LYS A 280 -13.73 -22.29 2.35
C LYS A 280 -12.71 -22.45 1.23
N LYS A 281 -11.40 -22.37 1.54
CA LYS A 281 -10.34 -22.65 0.56
C LYS A 281 -10.43 -24.06 -0.03
N LYS A 282 -10.66 -25.04 0.81
CA LYS A 282 -10.78 -26.45 0.37
C LYS A 282 -11.89 -26.61 -0.66
N TYR A 283 -13.10 -26.14 -0.35
CA TYR A 283 -14.22 -26.25 -1.29
C TYR A 283 -14.03 -25.43 -2.57
N LEU A 284 -13.39 -24.28 -2.48
CA LEU A 284 -13.03 -23.51 -3.68
C LEU A 284 -12.01 -24.25 -4.54
N SER A 285 -11.01 -24.91 -3.96
CA SER A 285 -10.07 -25.75 -4.68
C SER A 285 -10.80 -26.87 -5.41
N GLU A 286 -11.69 -27.60 -4.73
CA GLU A 286 -12.51 -28.66 -5.32
C GLU A 286 -13.38 -28.12 -6.47
N ILE A 287 -13.98 -26.93 -6.31
CA ILE A 287 -14.78 -26.27 -7.35
C ILE A 287 -13.91 -25.99 -8.60
N TYR A 288 -12.69 -25.44 -8.42
CA TYR A 288 -11.82 -25.13 -9.54
C TYR A 288 -11.27 -26.37 -10.24
N GLU A 289 -10.89 -27.40 -9.49
CA GLU A 289 -10.47 -28.70 -10.06
C GLU A 289 -11.59 -29.30 -10.90
N LEU A 290 -12.84 -29.30 -10.39
CA LEU A 290 -14.00 -29.79 -11.14
C LEU A 290 -14.30 -28.96 -12.40
N ILE A 291 -14.09 -27.63 -12.35
CA ILE A 291 -14.27 -26.76 -13.53
C ILE A 291 -13.19 -27.05 -14.57
N ASP A 292 -11.95 -27.20 -14.12
CA ASP A 292 -10.83 -27.51 -15.02
C ASP A 292 -10.98 -28.92 -15.61
N GLU A 293 -11.53 -29.87 -14.86
CA GLU A 293 -11.88 -31.21 -15.36
C GLU A 293 -12.96 -31.17 -16.46
N ILE A 294 -13.97 -30.31 -16.32
CA ILE A 294 -15.02 -30.12 -17.34
C ILE A 294 -14.47 -29.40 -18.58
N ASN A 295 -13.40 -28.64 -18.46
CA ASN A 295 -12.81 -27.82 -19.52
C ASN A 295 -11.91 -28.59 -20.51
N ILE A 296 -11.64 -29.84 -20.25
CA ILE A 296 -11.09 -30.74 -21.28
C ILE A 296 -12.15 -30.81 -22.39
N ASP A 297 -11.71 -30.56 -23.64
CA ASP A 297 -12.56 -30.55 -24.84
C ASP A 297 -13.78 -31.45 -24.63
N PRO A 298 -15.01 -30.90 -24.60
CA PRO A 298 -16.20 -31.68 -24.30
C PRO A 298 -16.36 -32.91 -25.18
N TYR A 299 -15.77 -32.90 -26.39
CA TYR A 299 -15.74 -34.03 -27.30
C TYR A 299 -14.71 -35.08 -26.83
N ILE A 300 -13.54 -34.68 -26.36
CA ILE A 300 -12.50 -35.56 -25.81
C ILE A 300 -13.00 -36.18 -24.50
N PHE A 301 -13.58 -35.38 -23.63
CA PHE A 301 -14.18 -35.83 -22.36
C PHE A 301 -15.27 -36.91 -22.59
N LEU A 302 -16.09 -36.75 -23.64
CA LEU A 302 -17.10 -37.68 -24.02
C LEU A 302 -16.52 -39.01 -24.63
N THR A 303 -15.34 -38.92 -25.24
CA THR A 303 -14.69 -40.10 -25.86
C THR A 303 -13.79 -40.86 -24.91
N GLU A 304 -13.11 -40.19 -23.99
CA GLU A 304 -12.16 -40.81 -23.06
C GLU A 304 -12.82 -41.41 -21.81
N HIS A 305 -13.91 -40.82 -21.31
CA HIS A 305 -14.61 -41.30 -20.11
C HIS A 305 -15.77 -42.25 -20.40
N ASN A 306 -16.06 -42.54 -21.64
CA ASN A 306 -17.08 -43.50 -22.01
C ASN A 306 -16.52 -44.53 -22.99
N GLU A 307 -16.58 -45.79 -22.63
CA GLU A 307 -16.52 -46.91 -23.59
C GLU A 307 -17.67 -46.87 -24.64
N CYS A 308 -18.25 -45.70 -24.87
CA CYS A 308 -19.40 -45.46 -25.72
C CYS A 308 -18.98 -45.28 -27.16
N ASN A 309 -19.32 -46.26 -27.99
CA ASN A 309 -19.29 -46.14 -29.42
C ASN A 309 -20.19 -44.98 -29.91
N ILE A 310 -19.64 -43.80 -30.09
CA ILE A 310 -20.31 -42.59 -30.68
C ILE A 310 -20.95 -42.92 -32.02
N TYR A 311 -20.47 -43.98 -32.72
CA TYR A 311 -21.02 -44.50 -33.98
C TYR A 311 -22.44 -45.11 -33.86
N LYS A 312 -22.98 -45.26 -32.63
CA LYS A 312 -24.34 -45.81 -32.40
C LYS A 312 -25.40 -44.74 -32.12
N ILE A 313 -25.04 -43.48 -32.17
CA ILE A 313 -25.94 -42.32 -31.98
C ILE A 313 -26.39 -41.85 -33.38
N SER A 314 -27.67 -41.52 -33.56
CA SER A 314 -28.17 -40.97 -34.81
C SER A 314 -27.54 -39.63 -35.15
N GLU A 315 -27.41 -39.29 -36.44
CA GLU A 315 -26.80 -38.03 -36.90
C GLU A 315 -27.55 -36.80 -36.33
N ASN A 316 -28.86 -36.88 -36.18
CA ASN A 316 -29.66 -35.79 -35.56
C ASN A 316 -29.33 -35.61 -34.08
N GLU A 317 -29.17 -36.69 -33.31
CA GLU A 317 -28.77 -36.64 -31.92
C GLU A 317 -27.33 -36.14 -31.74
N LYS A 318 -26.43 -36.43 -32.70
CA LYS A 318 -25.06 -35.88 -32.70
C LYS A 318 -25.09 -34.36 -32.88
N LEU A 319 -25.87 -33.85 -33.82
CA LEU A 319 -25.99 -32.42 -34.10
C LEU A 319 -26.60 -31.67 -32.91
N GLU A 320 -27.63 -32.24 -32.28
CA GLU A 320 -28.22 -31.69 -31.05
C GLU A 320 -27.18 -31.67 -29.93
N LEU A 321 -26.45 -32.76 -29.70
CA LEU A 321 -25.40 -32.84 -28.70
C LEU A 321 -24.31 -31.78 -28.93
N GLN A 322 -23.83 -31.63 -30.16
CA GLN A 322 -22.84 -30.59 -30.51
C GLN A 322 -23.37 -29.19 -30.21
N THR A 323 -24.64 -28.93 -30.46
CA THR A 323 -25.27 -27.61 -30.16
C THR A 323 -25.31 -27.33 -28.65
N TYR A 324 -25.63 -28.35 -27.83
CA TYR A 324 -25.65 -28.19 -26.36
C TYR A 324 -24.26 -28.07 -25.81
N MET A 325 -23.29 -28.85 -26.28
CA MET A 325 -21.91 -28.76 -25.87
C MET A 325 -21.32 -27.38 -26.17
N SER A 326 -21.62 -26.79 -27.32
CA SER A 326 -21.22 -25.44 -27.67
C SER A 326 -21.80 -24.37 -26.73
N LYS A 327 -23.02 -24.57 -26.17
CA LYS A 327 -23.60 -23.67 -25.18
C LYS A 327 -22.87 -23.79 -23.83
N ILE A 328 -22.63 -25.01 -23.37
CA ILE A 328 -21.87 -25.31 -22.16
C ILE A 328 -20.48 -24.70 -22.23
N GLU A 329 -19.76 -24.93 -23.33
CA GLU A 329 -18.43 -24.36 -23.58
C GLU A 329 -18.43 -22.82 -23.48
N LYS A 330 -19.40 -22.16 -24.08
CA LYS A 330 -19.54 -20.69 -23.98
C LYS A 330 -19.69 -20.20 -22.53
N VAL A 331 -20.48 -20.90 -21.71
CA VAL A 331 -20.66 -20.52 -20.31
C VAL A 331 -19.39 -20.79 -19.51
N LEU A 332 -18.72 -21.93 -19.74
CA LEU A 332 -17.46 -22.27 -19.10
C LEU A 332 -16.37 -21.24 -19.43
N LEU A 333 -16.23 -20.84 -20.70
CA LEU A 333 -15.28 -19.80 -21.11
C LEU A 333 -15.56 -18.46 -20.43
N LYS A 334 -16.82 -18.05 -20.35
CA LYS A 334 -17.20 -16.83 -19.62
C LYS A 334 -16.85 -16.94 -18.14
N TYR A 335 -17.12 -18.08 -17.52
CA TYR A 335 -16.83 -18.31 -16.11
C TYR A 335 -15.32 -18.32 -15.84
N GLN A 336 -14.53 -18.95 -16.67
CA GLN A 336 -13.07 -18.92 -16.57
C GLN A 336 -12.51 -17.52 -16.72
N THR A 337 -13.04 -16.75 -17.70
CA THR A 337 -12.66 -15.34 -17.87
C THR A 337 -12.96 -14.55 -16.60
N TYR A 338 -14.16 -14.70 -16.03
CA TYR A 338 -14.53 -14.07 -14.76
C TYR A 338 -13.58 -14.45 -13.61
N LEU A 339 -13.25 -15.74 -13.45
CA LEU A 339 -12.34 -16.21 -12.42
C LEU A 339 -10.91 -15.64 -12.59
N LYS A 340 -10.46 -15.45 -13.84
CA LYS A 340 -9.18 -14.80 -14.14
C LYS A 340 -9.22 -13.31 -13.80
N GLU A 341 -10.28 -12.61 -14.19
CA GLU A 341 -10.47 -11.18 -13.92
C GLU A 341 -10.55 -10.88 -12.41
N THR A 342 -11.09 -11.81 -11.62
CA THR A 342 -11.19 -11.65 -10.16
C THR A 342 -9.95 -12.10 -9.39
N CYS A 343 -8.87 -12.46 -10.07
CA CYS A 343 -7.63 -12.96 -9.45
C CYS A 343 -7.89 -14.11 -8.47
N LYS A 344 -8.51 -15.20 -8.96
CA LYS A 344 -8.91 -16.37 -8.14
C LYS A 344 -7.80 -16.90 -7.22
N GLU A 345 -6.53 -16.77 -7.62
CA GLU A 345 -5.36 -17.21 -6.86
C GLU A 345 -5.24 -16.47 -5.53
N CYS A 346 -5.75 -15.23 -5.44
CA CYS A 346 -5.78 -14.44 -4.20
C CYS A 346 -6.68 -15.02 -3.11
N LEU A 347 -7.53 -15.98 -3.45
CA LEU A 347 -8.28 -16.75 -2.45
C LEU A 347 -7.35 -17.60 -1.59
N PHE A 348 -6.34 -18.20 -2.20
CA PHE A 348 -5.38 -19.10 -1.56
C PHE A 348 -4.16 -18.34 -1.01
N TYR A 349 -3.65 -17.39 -1.80
CA TYR A 349 -2.50 -16.57 -1.50
C TYR A 349 -2.92 -15.10 -1.53
N PRO A 350 -3.33 -14.54 -0.37
CA PRO A 350 -3.91 -13.20 -0.33
C PRO A 350 -2.85 -12.10 -0.45
N TYR A 351 -1.92 -12.25 -1.38
CA TYR A 351 -0.82 -11.33 -1.63
C TYR A 351 -0.90 -10.87 -3.08
N LEU A 352 -1.25 -9.61 -3.27
CA LEU A 352 -1.49 -9.01 -4.58
C LEU A 352 -0.51 -7.89 -4.85
N LEU A 353 0.24 -7.98 -5.93
CA LEU A 353 1.05 -6.91 -6.49
C LEU A 353 0.31 -6.26 -7.66
N VAL A 354 0.01 -4.97 -7.54
CA VAL A 354 -0.54 -4.15 -8.63
C VAL A 354 0.61 -3.46 -9.35
N GLN A 355 0.91 -3.91 -10.55
CA GLN A 355 1.94 -3.32 -11.42
C GLN A 355 1.31 -2.41 -12.49
N GLY A 356 2.06 -1.45 -13.00
CA GLY A 356 1.65 -0.61 -14.12
C GLY A 356 2.51 0.64 -14.27
N GLU A 357 2.37 1.30 -15.39
CA GLU A 357 3.11 2.52 -15.70
C GLU A 357 2.72 3.70 -14.78
N ALA A 358 3.50 4.78 -14.85
CA ALA A 358 3.19 6.02 -14.13
C ALA A 358 1.88 6.64 -14.64
N GLY A 359 1.07 7.20 -13.72
CA GLY A 359 -0.18 7.88 -14.08
C GLY A 359 -1.33 6.97 -14.53
N ILE A 360 -1.12 5.64 -14.58
CA ILE A 360 -2.12 4.68 -15.06
C ILE A 360 -3.31 4.47 -14.09
N GLY A 361 -3.27 5.04 -12.89
CA GLY A 361 -4.38 4.97 -11.95
C GLY A 361 -4.22 3.98 -10.79
N LYS A 362 -3.03 3.41 -10.54
CA LYS A 362 -2.82 2.44 -9.42
C LYS A 362 -3.23 2.99 -8.06
N SER A 363 -2.78 4.20 -7.72
CA SER A 363 -3.14 4.87 -6.45
C SER A 363 -4.64 5.14 -6.36
N HIS A 364 -5.28 5.52 -7.47
CA HIS A 364 -6.72 5.70 -7.56
C HIS A 364 -7.44 4.36 -7.31
N LEU A 365 -7.02 3.30 -7.98
CA LEU A 365 -7.56 1.95 -7.78
C LEU A 365 -7.46 1.53 -6.31
N LEU A 366 -6.29 1.64 -5.69
CA LEU A 366 -6.10 1.22 -4.30
C LEU A 366 -6.93 2.06 -3.31
N ALA A 367 -7.06 3.35 -3.53
CA ALA A 367 -7.92 4.22 -2.71
C ALA A 367 -9.41 3.85 -2.87
N HIS A 368 -9.88 3.65 -4.10
CA HIS A 368 -11.25 3.20 -4.39
C HIS A 368 -11.53 1.84 -3.75
N LEU A 369 -10.63 0.86 -3.95
CA LEU A 369 -10.73 -0.46 -3.34
C LEU A 369 -10.77 -0.38 -1.81
N SER A 370 -9.95 0.48 -1.20
CA SER A 370 -9.93 0.67 0.25
C SER A 370 -11.28 1.17 0.77
N LYS A 371 -11.91 2.12 0.08
CA LYS A 371 -13.25 2.61 0.44
C LYS A 371 -14.31 1.53 0.30
N LYS A 372 -14.32 0.81 -0.81
CA LYS A 372 -15.27 -0.28 -1.07
C LYS A 372 -15.16 -1.40 -0.02
N LEU A 373 -13.93 -1.80 0.32
CA LEU A 373 -13.67 -2.79 1.37
C LEU A 373 -14.14 -2.30 2.75
N ARG A 374 -13.94 -1.01 3.07
CA ARG A 374 -14.44 -0.41 4.30
C ARG A 374 -15.96 -0.48 4.37
N ASP A 375 -16.64 -0.09 3.29
CA ASP A 375 -18.11 -0.11 3.22
C ASP A 375 -18.67 -1.54 3.32
N GLU A 376 -17.86 -2.55 3.01
CA GLU A 376 -18.14 -3.96 3.28
C GLU A 376 -17.71 -4.43 4.68
N ASN A 377 -17.31 -3.53 5.58
CA ASN A 377 -16.88 -3.80 6.97
C ASN A 377 -15.61 -4.66 7.09
N HIS A 378 -14.65 -4.52 6.18
CA HIS A 378 -13.31 -5.06 6.33
C HIS A 378 -12.43 -4.15 7.18
N ILE A 379 -11.42 -4.72 7.83
CA ILE A 379 -10.36 -3.96 8.53
C ILE A 379 -9.32 -3.56 7.50
N ILE A 380 -9.02 -2.25 7.36
CA ILE A 380 -8.16 -1.77 6.29
C ILE A 380 -7.13 -0.80 6.84
N TYR A 381 -5.87 -1.06 6.52
CA TYR A 381 -4.76 -0.14 6.73
C TYR A 381 -4.14 0.18 5.37
N LEU A 382 -4.33 1.40 4.91
CA LEU A 382 -3.68 1.94 3.71
C LEU A 382 -2.45 2.73 4.13
N PHE A 383 -1.30 2.42 3.55
CA PHE A 383 -0.05 3.15 3.72
C PHE A 383 0.45 3.66 2.37
N LEU A 384 1.12 4.79 2.37
CA LEU A 384 1.72 5.36 1.17
C LEU A 384 3.24 5.15 1.22
N GLY A 385 3.83 4.68 0.13
CA GLY A 385 5.27 4.42 0.01
C GLY A 385 6.14 5.63 0.37
N GLN A 386 5.64 6.82 0.09
CA GLN A 386 6.31 8.08 0.43
C GLN A 386 6.54 8.30 1.94
N PHE A 387 5.79 7.63 2.80
CA PHE A 387 5.95 7.75 4.26
C PHE A 387 7.01 6.81 4.85
N PHE A 388 7.52 5.88 4.05
CA PHE A 388 8.68 5.07 4.44
C PHE A 388 9.96 5.87 4.19
N THR A 389 10.32 6.70 5.16
CA THR A 389 11.39 7.71 5.02
C THR A 389 12.75 7.25 5.53
N LYS A 390 12.87 6.02 6.03
CA LYS A 390 14.10 5.47 6.58
C LYS A 390 14.37 4.06 6.07
N ASN A 391 15.65 3.73 5.85
CA ASN A 391 16.06 2.36 5.50
C ASN A 391 16.18 1.49 6.78
N GLU A 392 15.08 1.30 7.48
CA GLU A 392 14.93 0.46 8.67
C GLU A 392 13.63 -0.36 8.56
N ASP A 393 13.44 -1.35 9.43
CA ASP A 393 12.32 -2.28 9.36
C ASP A 393 10.98 -1.56 9.07
N PRO A 394 10.28 -1.90 7.97
CA PRO A 394 9.00 -1.30 7.61
C PRO A 394 7.94 -1.45 8.70
N TRP A 395 7.93 -2.57 9.43
CA TRP A 395 7.00 -2.76 10.54
C TRP A 395 7.19 -1.75 11.65
N HIS A 396 8.44 -1.40 11.94
CA HIS A 396 8.72 -0.37 12.94
C HIS A 396 8.15 1.00 12.52
N GLN A 397 8.28 1.33 11.24
CA GLN A 397 7.72 2.58 10.70
C GLN A 397 6.18 2.56 10.71
N ILE A 398 5.55 1.44 10.32
CA ILE A 398 4.09 1.25 10.37
C ILE A 398 3.56 1.37 11.80
N LEU A 399 4.15 0.65 12.75
CA LEU A 399 3.69 0.69 14.14
C LEU A 399 3.85 2.09 14.76
N ASN A 400 4.91 2.82 14.41
CA ASN A 400 5.09 4.20 14.84
C ASN A 400 4.03 5.14 14.24
N ASP A 401 3.69 5.00 12.95
CA ASP A 401 2.62 5.79 12.32
C ASP A 401 1.25 5.53 12.95
N LEU A 402 0.97 4.28 13.29
CA LEU A 402 -0.26 3.88 13.98
C LEU A 402 -0.24 4.16 15.49
N GLU A 403 0.85 4.69 16.03
CA GLU A 403 1.05 4.89 17.48
C GLU A 403 0.91 3.60 18.30
N VAL A 404 1.24 2.45 17.70
CA VAL A 404 1.16 1.13 18.32
C VAL A 404 2.45 0.81 19.02
N THR A 405 2.38 0.55 20.33
CA THR A 405 3.53 0.21 21.16
C THR A 405 3.80 -1.31 21.25
N ASN A 406 2.92 -2.11 20.66
CA ASN A 406 2.99 -3.57 20.68
C ASN A 406 4.03 -4.11 19.70
N SER A 407 4.42 -5.39 19.89
CA SER A 407 5.21 -6.08 18.87
C SER A 407 4.41 -6.33 17.59
N VAL A 408 5.11 -6.49 16.46
CA VAL A 408 4.50 -6.81 15.15
C VAL A 408 3.57 -8.02 15.23
N ASP A 409 4.02 -9.10 15.89
CA ASP A 409 3.22 -10.33 16.02
C ASP A 409 1.95 -10.10 16.85
N ASN A 410 1.98 -9.25 17.87
CA ASN A 410 0.80 -8.91 18.65
C ASN A 410 -0.18 -8.04 17.85
N PHE A 411 0.33 -7.06 17.12
CA PHE A 411 -0.47 -6.22 16.22
C PHE A 411 -1.21 -7.08 15.18
N LEU A 412 -0.48 -7.92 14.45
CA LEU A 412 -1.07 -8.78 13.42
C LEU A 412 -2.03 -9.82 14.01
N ARG A 413 -1.73 -10.39 15.18
CA ARG A 413 -2.62 -11.31 15.88
C ARG A 413 -3.94 -10.63 16.26
N SER A 414 -3.89 -9.41 16.76
CA SER A 414 -5.09 -8.65 17.14
C SER A 414 -5.96 -8.34 15.93
N ILE A 415 -5.36 -7.92 14.81
CA ILE A 415 -6.06 -7.69 13.53
C ILE A 415 -6.68 -9.01 13.04
N SER A 416 -5.91 -10.10 13.06
CA SER A 416 -6.37 -11.41 12.64
C SER A 416 -7.57 -11.88 13.47
N ASN A 417 -7.51 -11.75 14.81
CA ASN A 417 -8.60 -12.13 15.69
C ASN A 417 -9.87 -11.29 15.41
N LYS A 418 -9.72 -9.98 15.26
CA LYS A 418 -10.85 -9.09 14.93
C LYS A 418 -11.46 -9.43 13.58
N ALA A 419 -10.65 -9.73 12.57
CA ALA A 419 -11.12 -10.17 11.26
C ALA A 419 -11.87 -11.50 11.32
N LYS A 420 -11.44 -12.45 12.19
CA LYS A 420 -12.16 -13.70 12.45
C LYS A 420 -13.52 -13.45 13.12
N GLU A 421 -13.56 -12.58 14.13
CA GLU A 421 -14.82 -12.22 14.83
C GLU A 421 -15.87 -11.65 13.87
N THR A 422 -15.42 -10.81 12.91
CA THR A 422 -16.31 -10.20 11.90
C THR A 422 -16.56 -11.11 10.71
N LYS A 423 -15.96 -12.31 10.66
CA LYS A 423 -15.98 -13.25 9.51
C LYS A 423 -15.51 -12.58 8.20
N LYS A 424 -14.59 -11.61 8.30
CA LYS A 424 -14.04 -10.82 7.20
C LYS A 424 -12.53 -11.02 7.10
N ARG A 425 -11.93 -10.53 6.04
CA ARG A 425 -10.48 -10.47 5.88
C ARG A 425 -9.98 -9.08 6.29
N ALA A 426 -8.82 -9.01 6.92
CA ALA A 426 -8.12 -7.74 7.12
C ALA A 426 -7.19 -7.46 5.95
N PHE A 427 -6.97 -6.19 5.64
CA PHE A 427 -6.15 -5.74 4.53
C PHE A 427 -5.05 -4.79 5.00
N ILE A 428 -3.83 -5.08 4.58
CA ILE A 428 -2.69 -4.17 4.64
C ILE A 428 -2.39 -3.78 3.21
N ILE A 429 -2.54 -2.50 2.90
CA ILE A 429 -2.38 -1.96 1.55
C ILE A 429 -1.24 -0.96 1.56
N ILE A 430 -0.26 -1.10 0.66
CA ILE A 430 0.88 -0.19 0.53
C ILE A 430 0.93 0.32 -0.91
N ASP A 431 0.59 1.59 -1.10
CA ASP A 431 0.67 2.21 -2.42
C ASP A 431 2.08 2.69 -2.73
N ALA A 432 2.55 2.42 -3.94
CA ALA A 432 3.80 2.91 -4.52
C ALA A 432 5.07 2.53 -3.71
N LEU A 433 5.41 1.23 -3.64
CA LEU A 433 6.64 0.74 -2.99
C LEU A 433 7.92 1.42 -3.51
N ASN A 434 7.89 1.95 -4.73
CA ASN A 434 9.01 2.65 -5.35
C ASN A 434 9.22 4.10 -4.84
N GLU A 435 8.31 4.62 -4.03
CA GLU A 435 8.41 5.97 -3.46
C GLU A 435 9.15 5.97 -2.11
N GLY A 436 9.51 7.15 -1.63
CA GLY A 436 10.29 7.32 -0.39
C GLY A 436 11.63 6.57 -0.46
N GLU A 437 12.00 5.91 0.63
CA GLU A 437 13.18 5.04 0.68
C GLU A 437 12.95 3.65 0.06
N GLY A 438 11.77 3.40 -0.49
CA GLY A 438 11.35 2.09 -0.98
C GLY A 438 12.34 1.40 -1.90
N LYS A 439 13.08 2.15 -2.73
CA LYS A 439 14.11 1.60 -3.63
C LYS A 439 15.24 0.82 -2.90
N ARG A 440 15.52 1.14 -1.64
CA ARG A 440 16.54 0.46 -0.80
C ARG A 440 15.91 -0.40 0.29
N LEU A 441 14.82 0.09 0.86
CA LEU A 441 14.11 -0.53 1.97
C LEU A 441 13.66 -1.95 1.63
N TRP A 442 12.89 -2.10 0.55
CA TRP A 442 12.25 -3.37 0.23
C TRP A 442 13.23 -4.46 -0.20
N GLY A 443 14.33 -4.10 -0.86
CA GLY A 443 15.41 -5.04 -1.17
C GLY A 443 15.97 -5.75 0.08
N ASN A 444 16.04 -5.01 1.21
CA ASN A 444 16.58 -5.53 2.46
C ASN A 444 15.53 -6.21 3.35
N TYR A 445 14.30 -5.69 3.38
CA TYR A 445 13.33 -6.06 4.42
C TYR A 445 12.08 -6.77 3.90
N PHE A 446 11.85 -6.85 2.59
CA PHE A 446 10.62 -7.41 2.02
C PHE A 446 10.31 -8.83 2.51
N GLN A 447 11.32 -9.71 2.51
CA GLN A 447 11.14 -11.10 2.93
C GLN A 447 10.79 -11.20 4.43
N SER A 448 11.44 -10.42 5.28
CA SER A 448 11.09 -10.34 6.70
C SER A 448 9.69 -9.78 6.89
N PHE A 449 9.33 -8.74 6.14
CA PHE A 449 8.04 -8.09 6.21
C PHE A 449 6.89 -9.05 5.88
N ILE A 450 6.96 -9.76 4.76
CA ILE A 450 5.89 -10.67 4.34
C ILE A 450 5.82 -11.93 5.22
N ASN A 451 6.94 -12.40 5.79
CA ASN A 451 6.97 -13.55 6.67
C ASN A 451 6.15 -13.35 7.95
N HIS A 452 6.02 -12.12 8.45
CA HIS A 452 5.12 -11.82 9.57
C HIS A 452 3.64 -11.97 9.16
N ILE A 453 3.27 -11.51 7.97
CA ILE A 453 1.89 -11.59 7.45
C ILE A 453 1.49 -13.04 7.15
N LYS A 454 2.39 -13.83 6.59
CA LYS A 454 2.16 -15.25 6.23
C LYS A 454 1.72 -16.14 7.40
N LYS A 455 1.97 -15.71 8.64
CA LYS A 455 1.48 -16.42 9.84
C LYS A 455 -0.05 -16.36 9.98
N TYR A 456 -0.73 -15.49 9.23
CA TYR A 456 -2.14 -15.17 9.39
C TYR A 456 -2.89 -15.22 8.05
N SER A 457 -3.56 -16.33 7.76
CA SER A 457 -4.22 -16.59 6.47
C SER A 457 -5.38 -15.62 6.14
N ASN A 458 -5.95 -14.99 7.15
CA ASN A 458 -7.04 -14.04 7.03
C ASN A 458 -6.58 -12.56 6.93
N ILE A 459 -5.28 -12.32 6.81
CA ILE A 459 -4.71 -11.00 6.50
C ILE A 459 -4.24 -11.01 5.05
N ALA A 460 -4.77 -10.10 4.25
CA ALA A 460 -4.35 -9.86 2.88
C ALA A 460 -3.33 -8.72 2.80
N LEU A 461 -2.35 -8.86 1.91
CA LEU A 461 -1.40 -7.82 1.55
C LEU A 461 -1.61 -7.40 0.10
N ILE A 462 -1.89 -6.13 -0.12
CA ILE A 462 -1.95 -5.53 -1.45
C ILE A 462 -0.88 -4.45 -1.53
N PHE A 463 -0.08 -4.46 -2.58
CA PHE A 463 0.89 -3.39 -2.76
C PHE A 463 1.02 -3.02 -4.23
N SER A 464 1.36 -1.77 -4.49
CA SER A 464 1.57 -1.30 -5.84
C SER A 464 3.02 -0.94 -6.10
N ILE A 465 3.44 -1.15 -7.34
CA ILE A 465 4.76 -0.76 -7.83
C ILE A 465 4.65 -0.23 -9.24
N ARG A 466 5.54 0.68 -9.59
CA ARG A 466 5.65 1.17 -10.96
C ARG A 466 6.52 0.21 -11.77
N THR A 467 6.05 -0.18 -12.96
CA THR A 467 6.88 -0.83 -13.96
C THR A 467 7.92 0.18 -14.50
N PRO A 468 9.21 -0.10 -14.57
CA PRO A 468 9.90 -1.40 -14.38
C PRO A 468 10.67 -1.52 -13.03
N PHE A 469 10.17 -0.96 -11.95
CA PHE A 469 10.91 -0.91 -10.68
C PHE A 469 10.86 -2.22 -9.87
N GLU A 470 10.04 -3.20 -10.26
CA GLU A 470 9.88 -4.47 -9.53
C GLU A 470 11.20 -5.23 -9.39
N ASP A 471 11.95 -5.37 -10.48
CA ASP A 471 13.25 -6.09 -10.50
C ASP A 471 14.34 -5.41 -9.68
N VAL A 472 14.17 -4.13 -9.39
CA VAL A 472 15.15 -3.31 -8.67
C VAL A 472 14.84 -3.24 -7.18
N ILE A 473 13.55 -3.19 -6.85
CA ILE A 473 13.06 -2.92 -5.50
C ILE A 473 12.83 -4.22 -4.73
N LEU A 474 12.24 -5.22 -5.38
CA LEU A 474 11.95 -6.49 -4.75
C LEU A 474 13.17 -7.43 -4.80
N PRO A 475 13.39 -8.25 -3.78
CA PRO A 475 14.39 -9.30 -3.84
C PRO A 475 14.15 -10.23 -5.02
N LYS A 476 15.22 -10.77 -5.60
CA LYS A 476 15.13 -11.73 -6.70
C LYS A 476 14.22 -12.91 -6.31
N ASN A 477 13.30 -13.28 -7.20
CA ASN A 477 12.28 -14.31 -7.01
C ASN A 477 11.25 -14.05 -5.88
N ALA A 478 11.20 -12.84 -5.34
CA ALA A 478 10.29 -12.52 -4.23
C ALA A 478 8.81 -12.82 -4.57
N ILE A 479 8.42 -12.63 -5.81
CA ILE A 479 7.05 -12.89 -6.30
C ILE A 479 6.77 -14.40 -6.24
N GLN A 480 7.62 -15.23 -6.83
CA GLN A 480 7.46 -16.68 -6.91
C GLN A 480 7.58 -17.36 -5.54
N ASP A 481 8.61 -17.00 -4.76
CA ASP A 481 8.89 -17.61 -3.44
C ASP A 481 7.79 -17.30 -2.42
N ASN A 482 7.01 -16.27 -2.66
CA ASN A 482 5.94 -15.84 -1.77
C ASN A 482 4.53 -16.09 -2.33
N ASN A 483 4.39 -16.70 -3.51
CA ASN A 483 3.12 -16.90 -4.21
C ASN A 483 2.32 -15.59 -4.34
N ILE A 484 3.00 -14.50 -4.74
CA ILE A 484 2.37 -13.21 -4.94
C ILE A 484 1.67 -13.22 -6.29
N VAL A 485 0.39 -12.93 -6.29
CA VAL A 485 -0.39 -12.75 -7.52
C VAL A 485 -0.07 -11.39 -8.11
N VAL A 486 0.30 -11.36 -9.39
CA VAL A 486 0.61 -10.12 -10.09
C VAL A 486 -0.58 -9.70 -10.93
N PHE A 487 -1.08 -8.49 -10.68
CA PHE A 487 -2.10 -7.85 -11.50
C PHE A 487 -1.48 -6.70 -12.27
N GLN A 488 -1.51 -6.84 -13.60
CA GLN A 488 -1.05 -5.79 -14.50
C GLN A 488 -2.17 -4.77 -14.72
N HIS A 489 -2.02 -3.58 -14.14
CA HIS A 489 -2.96 -2.49 -14.33
C HIS A 489 -2.59 -1.69 -15.58
N GLU A 490 -3.37 -1.86 -16.63
CA GLU A 490 -3.16 -1.23 -17.94
C GLU A 490 -3.98 0.06 -18.13
N GLY A 491 -4.62 0.56 -17.07
CA GLY A 491 -5.57 1.68 -17.13
C GLY A 491 -6.96 1.20 -17.51
N PHE A 492 -7.64 1.96 -18.34
CA PHE A 492 -8.92 1.55 -18.91
C PHE A 492 -8.69 0.47 -19.96
N SER A 493 -9.45 -0.62 -19.91
CA SER A 493 -9.29 -1.69 -20.89
C SER A 493 -9.75 -1.26 -22.27
N LYS A 494 -9.23 -1.93 -23.32
CA LYS A 494 -9.66 -1.65 -24.71
C LYS A 494 -11.16 -1.89 -24.91
N GLU A 495 -11.75 -2.79 -24.14
CA GLU A 495 -13.18 -3.13 -24.20
C GLU A 495 -14.05 -2.09 -23.46
N GLU A 496 -13.49 -1.40 -22.48
CA GLU A 496 -14.14 -0.39 -21.65
C GLU A 496 -13.92 1.06 -22.13
N ASN A 497 -13.02 1.27 -23.10
CA ASN A 497 -12.56 2.58 -23.56
C ASN A 497 -13.68 3.62 -23.76
N TYR A 498 -14.84 3.17 -24.22
CA TYR A 498 -15.95 4.07 -24.46
C TYR A 498 -16.60 4.56 -23.16
N ASN A 499 -16.78 3.70 -22.17
CA ASN A 499 -17.45 4.07 -20.91
C ASN A 499 -16.65 5.11 -20.09
N PRO A 500 -15.33 4.98 -19.87
CA PRO A 500 -14.52 6.01 -19.24
C PRO A 500 -14.56 7.35 -19.97
N ILE A 501 -14.48 7.33 -21.31
CA ILE A 501 -14.56 8.55 -22.10
C ILE A 501 -15.91 9.23 -21.95
N VAL A 502 -17.02 8.47 -22.00
CA VAL A 502 -18.36 8.98 -21.74
C VAL A 502 -18.45 9.62 -20.36
N SER A 503 -18.02 8.91 -19.32
CA SER A 503 -18.03 9.43 -17.94
C SER A 503 -17.22 10.72 -17.78
N PHE A 504 -16.04 10.79 -18.39
CA PHE A 504 -15.21 12.00 -18.35
C PHE A 504 -15.84 13.14 -19.16
N CYS A 505 -16.35 12.88 -20.37
CA CYS A 505 -17.03 13.88 -21.17
C CYS A 505 -18.27 14.42 -20.44
N ASP A 506 -19.09 13.57 -19.85
CA ASP A 506 -20.26 13.97 -19.08
C ASP A 506 -19.87 14.82 -17.86
N PHE A 507 -18.84 14.41 -17.11
CA PHE A 507 -18.33 15.17 -15.96
C PHE A 507 -17.84 16.56 -16.34
N TYR A 508 -17.11 16.67 -17.47
CA TYR A 508 -16.56 17.94 -17.96
C TYR A 508 -17.52 18.72 -18.87
N GLY A 509 -18.71 18.19 -19.17
CA GLY A 509 -19.69 18.84 -20.04
C GLY A 509 -19.23 18.97 -21.50
N LEU A 510 -18.49 17.95 -21.99
CA LEU A 510 -17.98 17.90 -23.35
C LEU A 510 -18.88 17.05 -24.25
N GLU A 511 -18.99 17.41 -25.51
CA GLU A 511 -19.63 16.57 -26.53
C GLU A 511 -18.72 15.32 -26.78
N LEU A 512 -19.38 14.17 -26.93
CA LEU A 512 -18.69 12.90 -27.17
C LEU A 512 -17.99 12.90 -28.54
N PRO A 513 -16.84 12.25 -28.67
CA PRO A 513 -16.16 12.09 -29.95
C PRO A 513 -17.04 11.30 -30.94
N LYS A 514 -17.10 11.77 -32.19
CA LYS A 514 -17.88 11.15 -33.27
C LYS A 514 -17.26 9.85 -33.80
N LEU A 515 -15.99 9.65 -33.54
CA LEU A 515 -15.23 8.47 -33.98
C LEU A 515 -14.65 7.74 -32.75
N PRO A 516 -14.51 6.42 -32.81
CA PRO A 516 -13.83 5.67 -31.75
C PRO A 516 -12.42 6.17 -31.52
N ILE A 517 -12.02 6.27 -30.26
CA ILE A 517 -10.66 6.63 -29.87
C ILE A 517 -9.83 5.36 -29.82
N LEU A 518 -8.88 5.24 -30.72
CA LEU A 518 -7.99 4.07 -30.84
C LEU A 518 -6.63 4.28 -30.18
N ASN A 519 -6.25 5.53 -29.89
CA ASN A 519 -4.97 5.84 -29.29
C ASN A 519 -4.89 5.34 -27.84
N PRO A 520 -3.95 4.43 -27.49
CA PRO A 520 -3.86 3.80 -26.18
C PRO A 520 -3.53 4.76 -25.05
N GLU A 521 -3.04 5.96 -25.34
CA GLU A 521 -2.78 6.97 -24.31
C GLU A 521 -4.05 7.39 -23.57
N PHE A 522 -5.21 7.33 -24.25
CA PHE A 522 -6.51 7.60 -23.62
C PHE A 522 -6.96 6.50 -22.65
N ASN A 523 -6.25 5.36 -22.62
CA ASN A 523 -6.41 4.37 -21.56
C ASN A 523 -5.80 4.85 -20.24
N ASN A 524 -4.93 5.86 -20.30
CA ASN A 524 -4.37 6.49 -19.12
C ASN A 524 -5.35 7.51 -18.53
N PRO A 525 -5.88 7.28 -17.31
CA PRO A 525 -6.88 8.17 -16.71
C PRO A 525 -6.41 9.61 -16.54
N LEU A 526 -5.12 9.79 -16.22
CA LEU A 526 -4.56 11.13 -16.03
C LEU A 526 -4.43 11.89 -17.36
N PHE A 527 -4.01 11.19 -18.40
CA PHE A 527 -3.97 11.78 -19.75
C PHE A 527 -5.37 12.19 -20.23
N LEU A 528 -6.37 11.31 -20.06
CA LEU A 528 -7.74 11.59 -20.39
C LEU A 528 -8.28 12.81 -19.63
N LYS A 529 -7.96 12.90 -18.33
CA LYS A 529 -8.30 14.07 -17.50
C LYS A 529 -7.72 15.37 -18.08
N LEU A 530 -6.41 15.41 -18.33
CA LEU A 530 -5.73 16.58 -18.86
C LEU A 530 -6.29 16.98 -20.23
N MET A 531 -6.63 16.00 -21.05
CA MET A 531 -7.24 16.23 -22.36
C MET A 531 -8.65 16.84 -22.23
N CYS A 532 -9.49 16.32 -21.35
CA CYS A 532 -10.82 16.90 -21.10
C CYS A 532 -10.72 18.34 -20.58
N GLU A 533 -9.84 18.59 -19.60
CA GLU A 533 -9.59 19.95 -19.08
C GLU A 533 -9.14 20.91 -20.18
N TYR A 534 -8.30 20.44 -21.10
CA TYR A 534 -7.89 21.22 -22.26
C TYR A 534 -9.07 21.54 -23.20
N CYS A 535 -9.88 20.53 -23.53
CA CYS A 535 -11.01 20.67 -24.44
C CYS A 535 -12.09 21.61 -23.89
N VAL A 536 -12.38 21.57 -22.60
CA VAL A 536 -13.33 22.50 -21.93
C VAL A 536 -12.91 23.96 -22.15
N ASN A 537 -11.63 24.23 -22.02
CA ASN A 537 -11.11 25.60 -22.15
C ASN A 537 -11.10 26.14 -23.60
N LYS A 538 -11.13 25.27 -24.61
CA LYS A 538 -10.89 25.67 -26.01
C LYS A 538 -12.07 25.43 -26.96
N PHE A 539 -12.71 24.27 -26.94
CA PHE A 539 -13.61 23.83 -28.00
C PHE A 539 -15.02 23.40 -27.54
N LYS A 540 -15.20 22.99 -26.28
CA LYS A 540 -16.37 22.29 -25.75
C LYS A 540 -16.67 20.94 -26.44
N GLU A 541 -15.83 20.51 -27.39
CA GLU A 541 -15.86 19.22 -28.07
C GLU A 541 -14.58 18.47 -27.73
N PHE A 542 -14.66 17.15 -27.62
CA PHE A 542 -13.50 16.31 -27.39
C PHE A 542 -12.72 16.13 -28.70
N ASP A 543 -11.47 16.63 -28.73
CA ASP A 543 -10.60 16.57 -29.90
C ASP A 543 -9.41 15.61 -29.70
N GLN A 544 -9.48 14.43 -30.31
CA GLN A 544 -8.43 13.41 -30.23
C GLN A 544 -7.20 13.66 -31.12
N THR A 545 -7.21 14.71 -31.93
CA THR A 545 -6.10 15.00 -32.89
C THR A 545 -4.98 15.83 -32.28
N ILE A 546 -5.16 16.28 -31.04
CA ILE A 546 -4.23 17.14 -30.33
C ILE A 546 -2.93 16.38 -30.01
N SER A 547 -1.79 16.98 -30.35
CA SER A 547 -0.51 16.41 -30.00
C SER A 547 -0.18 16.58 -28.52
N VAL A 548 0.61 15.65 -27.96
CA VAL A 548 1.13 15.73 -26.57
C VAL A 548 1.86 17.07 -26.33
N ALA A 549 2.63 17.53 -27.30
CA ALA A 549 3.34 18.81 -27.25
C ALA A 549 2.36 20.01 -27.11
N GLU A 550 1.28 20.00 -27.86
CA GLU A 550 0.25 21.02 -27.77
C GLU A 550 -0.48 20.97 -26.44
N LEU A 551 -0.86 19.78 -25.98
CA LEU A 551 -1.51 19.57 -24.70
C LEU A 551 -0.68 20.16 -23.54
N PHE A 552 0.58 19.74 -23.40
CA PHE A 552 1.44 20.18 -22.27
C PHE A 552 1.76 21.66 -22.35
N THR A 553 1.99 22.19 -23.57
CA THR A 553 2.20 23.63 -23.75
C THR A 553 0.97 24.43 -23.32
N ASN A 554 -0.24 23.95 -23.61
CA ASN A 554 -1.46 24.63 -23.22
C ASN A 554 -1.77 24.48 -21.72
N VAL A 555 -1.46 23.35 -21.10
CA VAL A 555 -1.55 23.20 -19.65
C VAL A 555 -0.72 24.28 -18.96
N LEU A 556 0.56 24.45 -19.36
CA LEU A 556 1.40 25.50 -18.80
C LEU A 556 0.88 26.91 -19.09
N LYS A 557 0.32 27.16 -20.28
CA LYS A 557 -0.30 28.47 -20.60
C LYS A 557 -1.51 28.75 -19.73
N THR A 558 -2.36 27.76 -19.50
CA THR A 558 -3.55 27.89 -18.66
C THR A 558 -3.15 28.23 -17.22
N VAL A 559 -2.17 27.51 -16.68
CA VAL A 559 -1.64 27.79 -15.34
C VAL A 559 -1.00 29.17 -15.28
N ASN A 560 -0.25 29.58 -16.32
CA ASN A 560 0.36 30.91 -16.38
C ASN A 560 -0.73 32.02 -16.35
N ILE A 561 -1.83 31.85 -17.10
CA ILE A 561 -2.98 32.77 -17.07
C ILE A 561 -3.64 32.79 -15.70
N ASN A 562 -3.82 31.62 -15.07
CA ASN A 562 -4.42 31.52 -13.73
C ASN A 562 -3.57 32.26 -12.69
N LEU A 563 -2.26 32.02 -12.70
CA LEU A 563 -1.33 32.64 -11.75
C LEU A 563 -1.10 34.14 -12.02
N SER A 564 -1.34 34.61 -13.26
CA SER A 564 -1.18 36.03 -13.62
C SER A 564 -2.28 36.95 -13.10
N LYS A 565 -3.39 36.41 -12.54
CA LYS A 565 -4.50 37.21 -12.03
C LYS A 565 -4.10 38.12 -10.88
N GLU A 566 -4.79 39.28 -10.73
CA GLU A 566 -4.52 40.30 -9.71
C GLU A 566 -4.63 39.77 -8.27
N ASP A 567 -5.55 38.82 -8.04
CA ASP A 567 -5.75 38.16 -6.73
C ASP A 567 -4.67 37.12 -6.38
N LYS A 568 -3.81 36.72 -7.35
CA LYS A 568 -2.71 35.75 -7.17
C LYS A 568 -1.32 36.44 -7.20
N PHE A 569 -0.72 36.56 -8.36
CA PHE A 569 0.66 37.08 -8.50
C PHE A 569 0.79 38.36 -9.31
N ASP A 570 -0.28 38.81 -9.97
CA ASP A 570 -0.40 40.08 -10.68
C ASP A 570 0.79 40.35 -11.62
N PHE A 571 0.94 39.53 -12.66
CA PHE A 571 1.94 39.74 -13.69
C PHE A 571 1.32 39.70 -15.10
N ASP A 572 2.00 40.25 -16.09
CA ASP A 572 1.53 40.20 -17.46
C ASP A 572 1.47 38.74 -17.96
N LYS A 573 0.25 38.26 -18.27
CA LYS A 573 -0.01 36.90 -18.78
C LYS A 573 0.76 36.55 -20.05
N ASN A 574 1.21 37.55 -20.83
CA ASN A 574 2.01 37.36 -22.03
C ASN A 574 3.47 37.02 -21.69
N ILE A 575 3.91 37.32 -20.47
CA ILE A 575 5.20 36.88 -19.98
C ILE A 575 5.01 35.45 -19.47
N ASN A 576 5.45 34.47 -20.21
CA ASN A 576 5.33 33.05 -19.90
C ASN A 576 6.22 32.67 -18.68
N VAL A 577 5.89 33.20 -17.50
CA VAL A 577 6.67 33.02 -16.26
C VAL A 577 6.71 31.54 -15.87
N VAL A 578 5.57 30.84 -15.96
CA VAL A 578 5.47 29.41 -15.64
C VAL A 578 6.42 28.60 -16.53
N GLN A 579 6.43 28.84 -17.84
CA GLN A 579 7.32 28.12 -18.76
C GLN A 579 8.81 28.36 -18.44
N LYS A 580 9.17 29.59 -18.06
CA LYS A 580 10.56 29.92 -17.68
C LYS A 580 10.97 29.18 -16.40
N VAL A 581 10.06 29.14 -15.42
CA VAL A 581 10.28 28.43 -14.16
C VAL A 581 10.40 26.92 -14.41
N ILE A 582 9.51 26.33 -15.21
CA ILE A 582 9.56 24.90 -15.56
C ILE A 582 10.89 24.58 -16.28
N LYS A 583 11.35 25.45 -17.20
CA LYS A 583 12.66 25.25 -17.84
C LYS A 583 13.81 25.22 -16.84
N GLY A 584 13.82 26.12 -15.85
CA GLY A 584 14.83 26.10 -14.78
C GLY A 584 14.76 24.86 -13.91
N LEU A 585 13.56 24.38 -13.60
CA LEU A 585 13.39 23.13 -12.86
C LEU A 585 13.86 21.91 -13.65
N VAL A 586 13.59 21.88 -14.96
CA VAL A 586 14.03 20.79 -15.84
C VAL A 586 15.57 20.79 -15.98
N GLU A 587 16.21 21.95 -16.01
CA GLU A 587 17.68 22.04 -15.97
C GLU A 587 18.23 21.45 -14.67
N LEU A 588 17.66 21.81 -13.51
CA LEU A 588 18.01 21.22 -12.22
C LEU A 588 17.75 19.70 -12.19
N MET A 589 16.61 19.26 -12.76
CA MET A 589 16.25 17.85 -12.87
C MET A 589 17.28 17.04 -13.67
N ASN A 590 17.79 17.59 -14.77
CA ASN A 590 18.83 16.94 -15.58
C ASN A 590 20.10 16.66 -14.76
N ASP A 591 20.41 17.47 -13.76
CA ASP A 591 21.61 17.33 -12.95
C ASP A 591 21.38 16.43 -11.72
N SER A 592 20.13 16.05 -11.44
CA SER A 592 19.73 15.20 -10.31
C SER A 592 19.80 13.70 -10.61
N GLU A 593 19.88 12.87 -9.55
CA GLU A 593 19.66 11.42 -9.67
C GLU A 593 18.14 11.12 -9.76
N PHE A 594 17.74 10.19 -10.62
CA PHE A 594 16.36 9.68 -10.76
C PHE A 594 15.30 10.74 -11.11
N ASN A 595 15.66 11.85 -11.73
CA ASN A 595 14.73 12.93 -12.12
C ASN A 595 13.91 13.49 -10.95
N GLN A 596 14.43 13.43 -9.73
CA GLN A 596 13.82 13.98 -8.52
C GLN A 596 14.51 15.30 -8.16
N LEU A 597 13.71 16.27 -7.72
CA LEU A 597 14.20 17.60 -7.36
C LEU A 597 14.12 17.79 -5.84
N ASN A 598 15.19 18.28 -5.23
CA ASN A 598 15.15 18.75 -3.86
C ASN A 598 14.28 20.01 -3.75
N TYR A 599 13.44 20.09 -2.71
CA TYR A 599 12.53 21.23 -2.51
C TYR A 599 13.26 22.56 -2.34
N GLU A 600 14.33 22.61 -1.54
CA GLU A 600 15.06 23.86 -1.25
C GLU A 600 15.79 24.37 -2.49
N GLU A 601 16.39 23.47 -3.27
CA GLU A 601 17.03 23.81 -4.53
C GLU A 601 16.00 24.28 -5.55
N SER A 602 14.87 23.55 -5.67
CA SER A 602 13.75 23.94 -6.52
C SER A 602 13.16 25.28 -6.12
N TYR A 603 12.97 25.51 -4.81
CA TYR A 603 12.50 26.78 -4.28
C TYR A 603 13.44 27.92 -4.66
N THR A 604 14.76 27.70 -4.53
CA THR A 604 15.78 28.70 -4.88
C THR A 604 15.75 29.04 -6.36
N VAL A 605 15.67 28.03 -7.24
CA VAL A 605 15.61 28.22 -8.71
C VAL A 605 14.31 28.94 -9.08
N VAL A 606 13.16 28.47 -8.58
CA VAL A 606 11.85 29.06 -8.86
C VAL A 606 11.78 30.51 -8.39
N ASN A 607 12.21 30.78 -7.15
CA ASN A 607 12.20 32.12 -6.58
C ASN A 607 13.14 33.07 -7.35
N ASN A 608 14.33 32.61 -7.77
CA ASN A 608 15.27 33.42 -8.54
C ASN A 608 14.75 33.80 -9.94
N ILE A 609 14.03 32.91 -10.61
CA ILE A 609 13.41 33.20 -11.90
C ILE A 609 12.15 34.07 -11.70
N ALA A 610 11.27 33.69 -10.77
CA ALA A 610 9.99 34.37 -10.59
C ALA A 610 10.15 35.82 -10.08
N LYS A 611 11.15 36.12 -9.23
CA LYS A 611 11.38 37.46 -8.69
C LYS A 611 11.60 38.57 -9.75
N GLU A 612 11.97 38.19 -10.95
CA GLU A 612 12.13 39.15 -12.06
C GLU A 612 10.76 39.66 -12.57
N TYR A 613 9.67 38.90 -12.28
CA TYR A 613 8.34 39.13 -12.86
C TYR A 613 7.24 39.33 -11.83
N VAL A 614 7.43 38.81 -10.59
CA VAL A 614 6.37 38.81 -9.56
C VAL A 614 6.90 39.23 -8.19
N GLN A 615 6.08 39.99 -7.44
CA GLN A 615 6.48 40.51 -6.12
C GLN A 615 6.52 39.41 -5.04
N LYS A 616 5.62 38.42 -5.08
CA LYS A 616 5.51 37.32 -4.12
C LYS A 616 6.17 36.03 -4.62
N SER A 617 7.34 36.16 -5.23
CA SER A 617 8.06 35.03 -5.88
C SER A 617 8.32 33.84 -4.93
N ASN A 618 8.47 34.08 -3.65
CA ASN A 618 8.65 33.07 -2.60
C ASN A 618 7.46 32.10 -2.43
N ARG A 619 6.29 32.38 -3.01
CA ARG A 619 5.12 31.48 -3.01
C ARG A 619 4.89 30.79 -4.36
N PHE A 620 5.71 31.08 -5.37
CA PHE A 620 5.46 30.63 -6.72
C PHE A 620 5.59 29.11 -6.87
N LEU A 621 6.53 28.48 -6.16
CA LEU A 621 6.68 27.03 -6.14
C LEU A 621 5.45 26.32 -5.55
N GLU A 622 4.95 26.80 -4.41
CA GLU A 622 3.73 26.23 -3.81
C GLU A 622 2.51 26.45 -4.71
N ALA A 623 2.44 27.58 -5.42
CA ALA A 623 1.36 27.80 -6.39
C ALA A 623 1.40 26.83 -7.58
N LEU A 624 2.58 26.39 -8.05
CA LEU A 624 2.67 25.34 -9.07
C LEU A 624 2.23 23.96 -8.54
N ILE A 625 2.41 23.71 -7.25
CA ILE A 625 1.91 22.52 -6.57
C ILE A 625 0.39 22.58 -6.45
N ASP A 626 -0.17 23.72 -6.04
CA ASP A 626 -1.61 23.95 -5.92
C ASP A 626 -2.33 23.82 -7.28
N GLU A 627 -1.69 24.27 -8.37
CA GLU A 627 -2.18 24.10 -9.76
C GLU A 627 -1.93 22.68 -10.32
N ASN A 628 -1.45 21.73 -9.50
CA ASN A 628 -1.19 20.33 -9.84
C ASN A 628 -0.19 20.12 -11.01
N ILE A 629 0.72 21.04 -11.24
CA ILE A 629 1.84 20.82 -12.19
C ILE A 629 2.94 20.00 -11.53
N LEU A 630 3.18 20.27 -10.25
CA LEU A 630 4.17 19.61 -9.42
C LEU A 630 3.52 18.90 -8.24
N ILE A 631 4.17 17.89 -7.72
CA ILE A 631 3.82 17.21 -6.48
C ILE A 631 5.00 17.32 -5.53
N LYS A 632 4.69 17.57 -4.25
CA LYS A 632 5.63 17.64 -3.16
C LYS A 632 5.51 16.41 -2.29
N ASN A 633 6.60 15.72 -2.06
CA ASN A 633 6.67 14.55 -1.21
C ASN A 633 7.84 14.65 -0.23
N THR A 634 7.77 13.84 0.81
CA THR A 634 8.87 13.70 1.76
C THR A 634 9.82 12.62 1.26
N GLY A 635 11.07 12.98 1.04
CA GLY A 635 12.14 12.06 0.65
C GLY A 635 12.76 11.32 1.84
N TYR A 636 13.80 10.55 1.53
CA TYR A 636 14.46 9.58 2.40
C TYR A 636 15.02 10.13 3.73
N LYS A 637 15.60 11.32 3.72
CA LYS A 637 16.21 11.94 4.92
C LYS A 637 15.25 12.91 5.63
N GLY A 638 13.95 12.81 5.30
CA GLY A 638 12.99 13.82 5.71
C GLY A 638 13.09 15.11 4.88
N GLU A 639 13.92 15.11 3.83
CA GLU A 639 13.97 16.17 2.85
C GLU A 639 12.68 16.20 2.03
N MET A 640 12.27 17.38 1.64
CA MET A 640 11.15 17.55 0.74
C MET A 640 11.64 17.42 -0.70
N ILE A 641 11.00 16.55 -1.47
CA ILE A 641 11.28 16.36 -2.90
C ILE A 641 10.08 16.77 -3.75
N ILE A 642 10.38 17.17 -4.98
CA ILE A 642 9.41 17.61 -5.97
C ILE A 642 9.58 16.81 -7.25
N TYR A 643 8.48 16.53 -7.91
CA TYR A 643 8.43 15.95 -9.24
C TYR A 643 7.18 16.39 -10.00
N PHE A 644 7.17 16.21 -11.31
CA PHE A 644 5.99 16.50 -12.12
C PHE A 644 4.81 15.59 -11.75
N SER A 645 3.63 16.16 -11.65
CA SER A 645 2.40 15.42 -11.34
C SER A 645 2.09 14.35 -12.39
N TYR A 646 2.45 14.61 -13.63
CA TYR A 646 2.42 13.67 -14.73
C TYR A 646 3.85 13.43 -15.23
N GLU A 647 4.39 12.25 -15.03
CA GLU A 647 5.78 11.92 -15.34
C GLU A 647 6.12 12.17 -16.80
N ARG A 648 5.23 11.79 -17.73
CA ARG A 648 5.41 12.04 -19.16
C ARG A 648 5.58 13.54 -19.49
N MET A 649 4.96 14.42 -18.70
CA MET A 649 5.17 15.87 -18.85
C MET A 649 6.61 16.23 -18.50
N GLY A 650 7.17 15.65 -17.45
CA GLY A 650 8.59 15.82 -17.08
C GLY A 650 9.52 15.30 -18.17
N ASP A 651 9.27 14.08 -18.69
CA ASP A 651 10.04 13.47 -19.78
C ASP A 651 9.97 14.31 -21.06
N TYR A 652 8.79 14.84 -21.39
CA TYR A 652 8.59 15.73 -22.52
C TYR A 652 9.43 17.01 -22.39
N PHE A 653 9.37 17.70 -21.24
CA PHE A 653 10.14 18.93 -21.07
C PHE A 653 11.64 18.67 -20.95
N LEU A 654 12.04 17.55 -20.37
CA LEU A 654 13.45 17.15 -20.32
C LEU A 654 13.99 16.85 -21.72
N SER A 655 13.26 16.11 -22.54
CA SER A 655 13.64 15.87 -23.94
C SER A 655 13.72 17.16 -24.75
N GLU A 656 12.81 18.11 -24.51
CA GLU A 656 12.83 19.45 -25.10
C GLU A 656 14.11 20.21 -24.71
N TYR A 657 14.44 20.25 -23.42
CA TYR A 657 15.66 20.89 -22.90
C TYR A 657 16.94 20.29 -23.50
N LEU A 658 17.00 18.95 -23.58
CA LEU A 658 18.18 18.26 -24.13
C LEU A 658 18.39 18.54 -25.61
N LEU A 659 17.33 18.72 -26.40
CA LEU A 659 17.38 18.89 -27.85
C LEU A 659 17.32 20.35 -28.32
N GLU A 660 16.88 21.29 -27.50
CA GLU A 660 16.67 22.71 -27.89
C GLU A 660 17.91 23.33 -28.54
N LYS A 661 19.10 23.11 -28.01
CA LYS A 661 20.36 23.67 -28.51
C LYS A 661 20.78 23.12 -29.86
N TYR A 662 20.17 22.03 -30.32
CA TYR A 662 20.52 21.36 -31.58
C TYR A 662 19.60 21.72 -32.75
N ARG A 663 18.54 22.50 -32.55
CA ARG A 663 17.57 22.85 -33.62
C ARG A 663 18.20 23.49 -34.86
N ASN A 664 19.35 24.17 -34.71
CA ASN A 664 20.06 24.82 -35.84
C ASN A 664 21.33 24.06 -36.25
N VAL A 665 21.50 22.80 -35.78
CA VAL A 665 22.69 21.98 -36.11
C VAL A 665 22.42 21.16 -37.38
N ASP A 666 23.43 21.09 -38.28
CA ASP A 666 23.35 20.21 -39.46
C ASP A 666 23.18 18.74 -39.02
N LYS A 667 22.34 18.02 -39.76
CA LYS A 667 22.04 16.59 -39.47
C LYS A 667 23.30 15.72 -39.37
N ARG A 668 24.35 16.03 -40.19
CA ARG A 668 25.59 15.25 -40.22
C ARG A 668 26.39 15.36 -38.93
N ASP A 669 26.37 16.54 -38.31
CA ASP A 669 27.07 16.81 -37.05
C ASP A 669 26.24 16.44 -35.81
N LEU A 670 24.93 16.36 -35.96
CA LEU A 670 24.00 16.16 -34.84
C LEU A 670 24.27 14.87 -34.08
N VAL A 671 24.42 13.75 -34.79
CA VAL A 671 24.69 12.43 -34.17
C VAL A 671 25.98 12.50 -33.33
N THR A 672 27.07 13.03 -33.88
CA THR A 672 28.34 13.13 -33.16
C THR A 672 28.26 14.07 -31.96
N LYS A 673 27.52 15.17 -32.08
CA LYS A 673 27.32 16.12 -30.99
C LYS A 673 26.46 15.50 -29.86
N LEU A 674 25.41 14.77 -30.19
CA LEU A 674 24.59 14.05 -29.18
C LEU A 674 25.39 12.97 -28.46
N GLN A 675 26.24 12.23 -29.19
CA GLN A 675 27.13 11.20 -28.61
C GLN A 675 28.21 11.78 -27.69
N SER A 676 28.60 13.03 -27.87
CA SER A 676 29.61 13.70 -27.04
C SER A 676 29.02 14.55 -25.91
N ASP A 677 27.71 14.72 -25.86
CA ASP A 677 27.04 15.54 -24.86
C ASP A 677 26.78 14.73 -23.58
N GLU A 678 27.51 15.05 -22.52
CA GLU A 678 27.36 14.40 -21.22
C GLU A 678 25.92 14.49 -20.64
N LYS A 679 25.20 15.59 -20.92
CA LYS A 679 23.81 15.78 -20.49
C LYS A 679 22.85 14.78 -21.14
N VAL A 680 23.19 14.31 -22.34
CA VAL A 680 22.39 13.28 -23.06
C VAL A 680 22.93 11.89 -22.77
N THR A 681 24.23 11.67 -22.83
CA THR A 681 24.85 10.34 -22.72
C THR A 681 24.71 9.72 -21.33
N ARG A 682 24.50 10.52 -20.29
CA ARG A 682 24.23 10.02 -18.92
C ARG A 682 23.05 9.06 -18.83
N TYR A 683 22.06 9.17 -19.72
CA TYR A 683 20.87 8.31 -19.79
C TYR A 683 21.11 7.02 -20.58
N PHE A 684 22.31 6.83 -21.14
CA PHE A 684 22.66 5.72 -22.02
C PHE A 684 24.01 5.08 -21.66
N GLN A 685 24.39 5.05 -20.38
CA GLN A 685 25.66 4.48 -19.94
C GLN A 685 25.61 2.97 -19.76
N LYS A 686 24.46 2.43 -19.29
CA LYS A 686 24.22 1.03 -18.99
C LYS A 686 22.86 0.58 -19.51
N GLU A 687 22.65 -0.73 -19.64
CA GLU A 687 21.35 -1.27 -20.03
C GLU A 687 20.23 -0.94 -19.04
N ASP A 688 20.54 -0.91 -17.73
CA ASP A 688 19.60 -0.54 -16.68
C ASP A 688 19.09 0.90 -16.83
N ASP A 689 19.94 1.82 -17.35
CA ASP A 689 19.54 3.22 -17.56
C ASP A 689 18.39 3.32 -18.56
N LEU A 690 18.33 2.42 -19.56
CA LEU A 690 17.24 2.37 -20.54
C LEU A 690 15.90 1.96 -19.90
N SER A 691 15.94 1.12 -18.90
CA SER A 691 14.78 0.72 -18.13
C SER A 691 14.24 1.87 -17.27
N TYR A 692 15.15 2.57 -16.58
CA TYR A 692 14.79 3.70 -15.70
C TYR A 692 14.26 4.93 -16.45
N ASN A 693 14.76 5.16 -17.68
CA ASN A 693 14.48 6.37 -18.44
C ASN A 693 13.57 6.10 -19.66
N ARG A 694 12.77 5.03 -19.62
CA ARG A 694 11.90 4.60 -20.74
C ARG A 694 11.03 5.73 -21.30
N GLY A 695 10.43 6.54 -20.42
CA GLY A 695 9.59 7.68 -20.83
C GLY A 695 10.38 8.73 -21.60
N LEU A 696 11.54 9.14 -21.07
CA LEU A 696 12.44 10.06 -21.76
C LEU A 696 12.93 9.50 -23.12
N ILE A 697 13.28 8.20 -23.17
CA ILE A 697 13.72 7.53 -24.40
C ILE A 697 12.61 7.55 -25.44
N ASN A 698 11.36 7.31 -25.04
CA ASN A 698 10.18 7.41 -25.91
C ASN A 698 10.05 8.83 -26.50
N GLU A 699 10.11 9.86 -25.65
CA GLU A 699 10.03 11.26 -26.11
C GLU A 699 11.21 11.66 -27.03
N LEU A 700 12.43 11.16 -26.76
CA LEU A 700 13.57 11.37 -27.63
C LEU A 700 13.36 10.71 -29.01
N PHE A 701 12.81 9.48 -29.09
CA PHE A 701 12.45 8.88 -30.36
C PHE A 701 11.43 9.70 -31.14
N ILE A 702 10.42 10.25 -30.48
CA ILE A 702 9.39 11.10 -31.11
C ILE A 702 10.04 12.38 -31.68
N LYS A 703 10.80 13.10 -30.86
CA LYS A 703 11.37 14.41 -31.23
C LYS A 703 12.49 14.31 -32.28
N LEU A 704 13.42 13.35 -32.11
CA LEU A 704 14.49 13.16 -33.08
C LEU A 704 13.95 12.81 -34.46
N ALA A 705 12.93 11.95 -34.53
CA ALA A 705 12.29 11.60 -35.80
C ALA A 705 11.51 12.80 -36.39
N ASN A 706 10.71 13.50 -35.59
CA ASN A 706 9.83 14.58 -36.05
C ASN A 706 10.54 15.87 -36.40
N GLU A 707 11.60 16.26 -35.68
CA GLU A 707 12.27 17.53 -35.82
C GLU A 707 13.57 17.41 -36.62
N PHE A 708 14.30 16.30 -36.50
CA PHE A 708 15.62 16.14 -37.09
C PHE A 708 15.70 15.03 -38.14
N ASN A 709 14.64 14.21 -38.28
CA ASN A 709 14.61 13.05 -39.19
C ASN A 709 15.79 12.08 -38.93
N ILE A 710 16.08 11.83 -37.63
CA ILE A 710 17.11 10.89 -37.12
C ILE A 710 16.42 9.94 -36.14
N GLU A 711 16.90 8.69 -36.12
CA GLU A 711 16.46 7.73 -35.14
C GLU A 711 17.41 7.66 -33.94
N LEU A 712 16.90 7.46 -32.74
CA LEU A 712 17.71 7.37 -31.52
C LEU A 712 18.72 6.19 -31.56
N PHE A 713 18.37 5.07 -32.24
CA PHE A 713 19.30 3.97 -32.45
C PHE A 713 20.44 4.29 -33.45
N GLU A 714 20.35 5.36 -34.23
CA GLU A 714 21.48 5.90 -35.02
C GLU A 714 22.45 6.65 -34.11
N VAL A 715 21.93 7.27 -33.06
CA VAL A 715 22.77 7.98 -32.07
C VAL A 715 23.44 6.99 -31.12
N PHE A 716 22.71 5.97 -30.64
CA PHE A 716 23.20 4.96 -29.70
C PHE A 716 23.09 3.53 -30.26
N PRO A 717 23.90 3.17 -31.27
CA PRO A 717 23.81 1.91 -32.00
C PRO A 717 24.12 0.68 -31.13
N GLN A 718 24.84 0.84 -30.01
CA GLN A 718 25.15 -0.22 -29.06
C GLN A 718 23.89 -0.78 -28.38
N PHE A 719 22.80 -0.01 -28.27
CA PHE A 719 21.56 -0.42 -27.66
C PHE A 719 20.45 -0.77 -28.67
N LYS A 720 20.73 -0.79 -29.96
CA LYS A 720 19.70 -1.00 -30.99
C LYS A 720 18.89 -2.28 -30.84
N ASN A 721 19.45 -3.33 -30.24
CA ASN A 721 18.81 -4.63 -30.02
C ASN A 721 18.30 -4.80 -28.57
N ASN A 722 18.41 -3.77 -27.72
CA ASN A 722 17.94 -3.82 -26.34
C ASN A 722 16.40 -3.79 -26.31
N TYR A 723 15.80 -4.62 -25.46
CA TYR A 723 14.35 -4.75 -25.31
C TYR A 723 13.64 -3.39 -25.07
N ASN A 724 14.14 -2.60 -24.13
CA ASN A 724 13.54 -1.30 -23.77
C ASN A 724 13.66 -0.28 -24.91
N MET A 725 14.76 -0.33 -25.67
CA MET A 725 14.96 0.51 -26.86
C MET A 725 13.93 0.18 -27.94
N ILE A 726 13.74 -1.10 -28.25
CA ILE A 726 12.78 -1.56 -29.27
C ILE A 726 11.35 -1.21 -28.82
N TYR A 727 11.01 -1.47 -27.58
CA TYR A 727 9.68 -1.18 -27.03
C TYR A 727 9.36 0.33 -27.09
N SER A 728 10.29 1.19 -26.64
CA SER A 728 10.12 2.64 -26.71
C SER A 728 10.03 3.15 -28.16
N PHE A 729 10.80 2.54 -29.07
CA PHE A 729 10.69 2.85 -30.50
C PHE A 729 9.26 2.56 -31.02
N ILE A 730 8.72 1.36 -30.76
CA ILE A 730 7.38 0.99 -31.22
C ILE A 730 6.32 1.96 -30.68
N ASN A 731 6.36 2.27 -29.37
CA ASN A 731 5.42 3.20 -28.74
C ASN A 731 5.53 4.61 -29.33
N SER A 732 6.73 5.05 -29.68
CA SER A 732 6.94 6.39 -30.27
C SER A 732 6.22 6.57 -31.62
N LEU A 733 6.00 5.46 -32.37
CA LEU A 733 5.41 5.53 -33.71
C LEU A 733 3.98 6.10 -33.71
N VAL A 734 3.22 5.92 -32.63
CA VAL A 734 1.86 6.49 -32.48
C VAL A 734 1.89 8.02 -32.62
N TRP A 735 2.90 8.66 -32.06
CA TRP A 735 2.99 10.12 -31.92
C TRP A 735 3.85 10.81 -32.98
N ARG A 736 4.37 10.04 -33.93
CA ARG A 736 5.21 10.59 -35.00
C ARG A 736 4.36 11.29 -36.06
N LYS A 737 4.87 12.38 -36.59
CA LYS A 737 4.25 13.09 -37.72
C LYS A 737 4.32 12.27 -39.00
N ASP A 738 3.37 12.53 -39.88
CA ASP A 738 3.41 11.95 -41.23
C ASP A 738 4.70 12.39 -41.93
N GLY A 739 5.34 11.43 -42.60
CA GLY A 739 6.63 11.65 -43.29
C GLY A 739 7.89 11.46 -42.41
N SER A 740 7.75 11.25 -41.10
CA SER A 740 8.91 10.98 -40.20
C SER A 740 9.44 9.54 -40.30
N ILE A 741 8.78 8.66 -41.05
CA ILE A 741 9.20 7.29 -41.26
C ILE A 741 10.24 7.20 -42.38
N SER A 742 11.49 7.19 -42.00
CA SER A 742 12.65 7.16 -42.93
C SER A 742 12.89 5.74 -43.49
N LYS A 743 13.84 5.63 -44.44
CA LYS A 743 14.31 4.32 -44.91
C LYS A 743 14.98 3.54 -43.77
N HIS A 744 15.74 4.20 -42.89
CA HIS A 744 16.37 3.57 -41.71
C HIS A 744 15.33 3.06 -40.75
N THR A 745 14.24 3.79 -40.50
CA THR A 745 13.10 3.36 -39.71
C THR A 745 12.51 2.05 -40.25
N LYS A 746 12.27 1.97 -41.58
CA LYS A 746 11.72 0.79 -42.21
C LYS A 746 12.64 -0.43 -42.11
N CYS A 747 13.94 -0.25 -42.34
CA CYS A 747 14.93 -1.31 -42.14
C CYS A 747 14.94 -1.78 -40.67
N TYR A 748 14.92 -0.87 -39.71
CA TYR A 748 14.92 -1.23 -38.31
C TYR A 748 13.68 -2.04 -37.91
N ILE A 749 12.49 -1.68 -38.40
CA ILE A 749 11.26 -2.46 -38.21
C ILE A 749 11.41 -3.86 -38.78
N SER A 750 11.93 -3.99 -40.00
CA SER A 750 12.13 -5.27 -40.65
C SER A 750 13.09 -6.19 -39.87
N ASP A 751 14.16 -5.64 -39.35
CA ASP A 751 15.27 -6.38 -38.74
C ASP A 751 15.07 -6.69 -37.25
N ASN A 752 14.41 -5.78 -36.49
CA ASN A 752 14.37 -5.82 -35.04
C ASN A 752 12.95 -5.93 -34.45
N VAL A 753 11.90 -5.67 -35.24
CA VAL A 753 10.52 -5.70 -34.74
C VAL A 753 9.75 -6.91 -35.29
N ILE A 754 9.69 -7.06 -36.62
CA ILE A 754 8.90 -8.11 -37.30
C ILE A 754 9.35 -9.51 -36.92
N PRO A 755 10.66 -9.85 -36.78
CA PRO A 755 11.09 -11.21 -36.49
C PRO A 755 10.64 -11.76 -35.12
N TYR A 756 10.30 -10.88 -34.17
CA TYR A 756 9.97 -11.26 -32.81
C TYR A 756 8.48 -11.11 -32.52
N ASP A 757 7.80 -12.19 -32.19
CA ASP A 757 6.33 -12.21 -32.00
C ASP A 757 5.83 -11.16 -31.01
N ALA A 758 6.52 -10.98 -29.87
CA ALA A 758 6.15 -9.99 -28.86
C ALA A 758 6.17 -8.55 -29.40
N PHE A 759 7.19 -8.19 -30.18
CA PHE A 759 7.31 -6.85 -30.77
C PHE A 759 6.38 -6.68 -31.97
N ARG A 760 6.22 -7.71 -32.78
CA ARG A 760 5.35 -7.68 -33.95
C ARG A 760 3.89 -7.43 -33.58
N ASN A 761 3.38 -8.08 -32.52
CA ASN A 761 2.01 -7.87 -32.06
C ASN A 761 1.79 -6.43 -31.60
N ASN A 762 2.68 -5.88 -30.77
CA ASN A 762 2.64 -4.48 -30.34
C ASN A 762 2.71 -3.50 -31.51
N PHE A 763 3.54 -3.82 -32.53
CA PHE A 763 3.66 -2.99 -33.72
C PHE A 763 2.39 -3.02 -34.58
N LEU A 764 1.72 -4.18 -34.70
CA LEU A 764 0.42 -4.28 -35.39
C LEU A 764 -0.64 -3.43 -34.71
N ASP A 765 -0.70 -3.43 -33.39
CA ASP A 765 -1.61 -2.56 -32.63
C ASP A 765 -1.34 -1.06 -32.94
N VAL A 766 -0.08 -0.65 -32.99
CA VAL A 766 0.31 0.72 -33.35
C VAL A 766 -0.08 1.07 -34.77
N LEU A 767 0.06 0.14 -35.73
CA LEU A 767 -0.36 0.36 -37.11
C LEU A 767 -1.89 0.58 -37.24
N LEU A 768 -2.68 -0.22 -36.50
CA LEU A 768 -4.15 -0.06 -36.45
C LEU A 768 -4.58 1.32 -35.93
N ILE A 769 -3.81 1.89 -35.01
CA ILE A 769 -4.07 3.23 -34.46
C ILE A 769 -3.76 4.32 -35.50
N LYS A 770 -2.74 4.11 -36.31
CA LYS A 770 -2.29 5.09 -37.33
C LYS A 770 -3.12 5.06 -38.62
N MET A 771 -3.79 3.96 -38.90
CA MET A 771 -4.71 3.82 -40.05
C MET A 771 -6.05 4.50 -39.80
#